data_5671d2144c4b1f914fd26fc7dbed8681
#
_entry.id   5671d2144c4b1f914fd26fc7dbed8681
#
_cell.length_a   1.000
_cell.length_b   1.000
_cell.length_c   1.000
_cell.angle_alpha   90.00
_cell.angle_beta   90.00
_cell.angle_gamma   90.00
#
_symmetry.space_group_name_H-M   'P 1'
#
loop_
_entity.id
_entity.type
_entity.pdbx_description
1 polymer ?
#
loop_
_entity_poly.entity_id
_entity_poly.type
_entity_poly.pdbx_seq_one_letter_code
_entity_poly.pdbx_strand_id
1 'polypeptide(L)'
;MAIVKTTYNRRSFLKTTALAGGGMMLGFSWLAGCQPASEEALEMPKEWFEINSFLKIGENGVVTILSPNPEFGQNVKTAMPMIVAEELDVDWKQVIVEQAPFNTDLYTRQFTGGSQGIRQGWQGLRMAGATARQLLREAAAQAWQAPVEEITTDAGVLYHKNSGKSAGYGEMASAAAGLPVPEEVQLKDVKDFRIIGQSRKNVDGLKIVTGQPLFGVDYRRDGMLIAMISHPPAFGMKLKSVDDSAARNMPGIKDIFTIKTYEEEYERNAFDTNTFPELVAIVGNTTWEVMNAKKALRIEWEPFSDYTETVNSWGGKQSVRIPAGLENTSGHIAKMAEMAAKPGNVLRKDGDPEAAFKNAAKVIERTYTAPFLAHNCMEPMNFFAHVTADKAELAGPLQAPEFIEQTLSARLGMPLEKIDIHMTRMGGGFGRRAYSHHMVEAAVISQKVNAPVKLLYTREDDMTFGIYRPAYHATYRAALDADNNLIAYQVKAGGIPESPLGRGAANRFPAGAVDNYLAEEWAIASNITIGAFRAPRSNFIGGAEQSFLDEVAEAAGKDPIEFRLDLLKRAQNNPVGENNDYDPARYAGVLELAREKSGWGQEQPNIHRGVAAYFCHNSYVAHVLDLTIEKGKPRIERACCAIDCGIVINPDAAANMAEGAIVDGIGNAFFGAMTFKEGVPEKNNFNNYRMIRIGEAPKAIDVHFVQNDIDPTGMGEPPFPPIFGAVANALYKVTGRRSYDQPFLGDKQVLG
;
A
#
# COMPACT_ATOMS: atom_id res chain seq x y z
N MET A 1 21.01 3.25 -25.70
CA MET A 1 21.54 3.62 -24.35
C MET A 1 21.21 5.07 -24.09
N ALA A 2 20.45 5.34 -23.04
CA ALA A 2 20.07 6.71 -22.68
C ALA A 2 21.18 7.34 -21.82
N ILE A 3 21.62 8.55 -22.17
CA ILE A 3 22.50 9.37 -21.35
C ILE A 3 21.60 10.25 -20.50
N VAL A 4 21.69 10.11 -19.18
CA VAL A 4 20.86 10.87 -18.24
C VAL A 4 21.76 11.81 -17.43
N LYS A 5 21.36 13.10 -17.34
CA LYS A 5 22.03 14.07 -16.47
C LYS A 5 21.67 13.75 -15.02
N THR A 6 22.69 13.69 -14.16
CA THR A 6 22.51 13.54 -12.73
C THR A 6 21.96 14.84 -12.16
N THR A 7 20.63 14.90 -11.96
CA THR A 7 19.95 16.07 -11.39
C THR A 7 19.95 16.11 -9.86
N TYR A 8 20.77 15.29 -9.21
CA TYR A 8 20.88 15.30 -7.76
C TYR A 8 21.56 16.58 -7.25
N ASN A 9 20.95 17.17 -6.23
CA ASN A 9 21.49 18.33 -5.55
C ASN A 9 22.88 17.96 -4.96
N ARG A 10 23.93 18.60 -5.46
CA ARG A 10 25.33 18.38 -5.03
C ARG A 10 25.54 18.45 -3.51
N ARG A 11 24.64 19.10 -2.76
CA ARG A 11 24.70 19.22 -1.30
C ARG A 11 24.32 17.94 -0.56
N SER A 12 23.39 17.14 -1.05
CA SER A 12 23.00 15.87 -0.40
C SER A 12 24.04 14.78 -0.64
N PHE A 13 24.73 14.81 -1.77
CA PHE A 13 25.77 13.82 -2.10
C PHE A 13 27.10 14.10 -1.40
N LEU A 14 27.46 15.37 -1.13
CA LEU A 14 28.73 15.78 -0.52
C LEU A 14 28.70 15.77 1.04
N LYS A 15 27.53 15.70 1.66
CA LYS A 15 27.44 15.64 3.14
C LYS A 15 27.91 14.32 3.75
N THR A 16 27.93 13.23 2.99
CA THR A 16 28.39 11.92 3.45
C THR A 16 29.90 11.83 3.71
N THR A 17 30.70 12.66 3.06
CA THR A 17 32.17 12.67 3.26
C THR A 17 32.68 13.49 4.46
N ALA A 18 31.80 14.24 5.14
CA ALA A 18 32.18 15.12 6.25
C ALA A 18 31.82 14.59 7.65
N LEU A 19 31.17 13.43 7.77
CA LEU A 19 30.77 12.82 9.05
C LEU A 19 31.57 11.56 9.42
N ALA A 20 32.83 11.48 8.99
CA ALA A 20 33.79 10.51 9.51
C ALA A 20 34.31 10.98 10.89
N GLY A 21 33.43 11.01 11.88
CA GLY A 21 33.69 11.38 13.26
C GLY A 21 32.69 10.78 14.21
N GLY A 22 32.92 9.52 14.62
CA GLY A 22 32.45 9.01 15.91
C GLY A 22 30.98 8.76 16.11
N GLY A 23 30.35 7.98 15.25
CA GLY A 23 29.05 7.36 15.53
C GLY A 23 29.22 5.85 15.66
N MET A 24 29.10 5.32 16.88
CA MET A 24 29.19 3.89 17.15
C MET A 24 28.03 3.15 16.49
N MET A 25 28.27 2.53 15.32
CA MET A 25 27.36 1.56 14.73
C MET A 25 27.31 0.34 15.64
N LEU A 26 26.23 0.19 16.44
CA LEU A 26 25.93 -1.06 17.12
C LEU A 26 25.47 -2.09 16.09
N GLY A 27 26.46 -2.71 15.44
CA GLY A 27 26.26 -3.91 14.65
C GLY A 27 25.91 -5.07 15.56
N PHE A 28 24.62 -5.45 15.63
CA PHE A 28 24.24 -6.73 16.23
C PHE A 28 24.63 -7.86 15.30
N SER A 29 25.84 -8.42 15.51
CA SER A 29 26.19 -9.71 14.93
C SER A 29 25.51 -10.84 15.71
N TRP A 30 24.34 -11.25 15.27
CA TRP A 30 23.73 -12.54 15.65
C TRP A 30 24.04 -13.58 14.56
N LEU A 31 25.30 -13.99 14.46
CA LEU A 31 25.71 -15.13 13.65
C LEU A 31 26.35 -16.19 14.57
N ALA A 32 25.50 -16.96 15.25
CA ALA A 32 25.87 -18.30 15.70
C ALA A 32 24.60 -19.12 15.91
N GLY A 33 24.30 -20.01 14.98
CA GLY A 33 23.34 -21.07 15.20
C GLY A 33 22.59 -21.50 13.94
N CYS A 34 23.04 -22.62 13.35
CA CYS A 34 22.33 -23.48 12.38
C CYS A 34 22.02 -22.88 11.01
N GLN A 35 22.98 -22.95 10.11
CA GLN A 35 22.71 -22.89 8.66
C GLN A 35 22.29 -24.28 8.15
N PRO A 36 21.23 -24.38 7.32
CA PRO A 36 21.07 -25.53 6.45
C PRO A 36 22.08 -25.41 5.32
N ALA A 37 22.85 -26.46 5.06
CA ALA A 37 23.82 -26.54 4.00
C ALA A 37 23.12 -26.45 2.63
N SER A 38 23.36 -25.35 1.87
CA SER A 38 23.36 -25.28 0.39
C SER A 38 23.34 -23.88 -0.26
N GLU A 39 23.59 -22.80 0.47
CA GLU A 39 24.06 -21.55 -0.16
C GLU A 39 25.43 -21.25 0.48
N GLU A 40 26.48 -21.10 -0.34
CA GLU A 40 27.78 -20.65 0.15
C GLU A 40 27.57 -19.32 0.84
N ALA A 41 27.79 -19.29 2.16
CA ALA A 41 27.70 -18.06 2.94
C ALA A 41 28.75 -17.08 2.42
N LEU A 42 28.32 -15.88 2.04
CA LEU A 42 29.27 -14.83 1.62
C LEU A 42 30.24 -14.54 2.76
N GLU A 43 31.52 -14.55 2.46
CA GLU A 43 32.54 -14.09 3.38
C GLU A 43 32.40 -12.58 3.56
N MET A 44 32.18 -12.15 4.81
CA MET A 44 31.98 -10.73 5.11
C MET A 44 33.31 -9.98 4.96
N PRO A 45 33.34 -8.84 4.23
CA PRO A 45 34.54 -8.04 4.05
C PRO A 45 35.04 -7.49 5.40
N LYS A 46 36.35 -7.30 5.49
CA LYS A 46 36.97 -6.64 6.63
C LYS A 46 36.90 -5.13 6.53
N GLU A 47 36.90 -4.62 5.31
CA GLU A 47 36.82 -3.19 4.99
C GLU A 47 35.70 -2.93 3.97
N TRP A 48 34.96 -1.83 4.15
CA TRP A 48 33.87 -1.38 3.28
C TRP A 48 34.16 0.02 2.75
N PHE A 49 33.87 0.24 1.48
CA PHE A 49 33.99 1.55 0.81
C PHE A 49 32.58 2.02 0.40
N GLU A 50 32.16 3.16 0.95
CA GLU A 50 30.90 3.80 0.57
C GLU A 50 31.05 4.46 -0.79
N ILE A 51 30.28 4.01 -1.77
CA ILE A 51 30.30 4.55 -3.13
C ILE A 51 29.26 5.65 -3.28
N ASN A 52 28.08 5.47 -2.69
CA ASN A 52 27.02 6.47 -2.58
C ASN A 52 26.06 6.09 -1.45
N SER A 53 24.98 6.90 -1.25
CA SER A 53 23.97 6.66 -0.19
C SER A 53 23.21 5.32 -0.33
N PHE A 54 23.26 4.66 -1.47
CA PHE A 54 22.52 3.41 -1.73
C PHE A 54 23.39 2.16 -1.64
N LEU A 55 24.71 2.27 -1.76
CA LEU A 55 25.55 1.09 -1.77
C LEU A 55 26.98 1.31 -1.25
N LYS A 56 27.52 0.25 -0.68
CA LYS A 56 28.93 0.11 -0.29
C LYS A 56 29.49 -1.19 -0.85
N ILE A 57 30.79 -1.21 -1.15
CA ILE A 57 31.50 -2.35 -1.73
C ILE A 57 32.64 -2.75 -0.78
N GLY A 58 32.72 -4.03 -0.43
CA GLY A 58 33.79 -4.59 0.36
C GLY A 58 35.04 -4.87 -0.47
N GLU A 59 36.24 -4.93 0.19
CA GLU A 59 37.51 -5.24 -0.46
C GLU A 59 37.46 -6.59 -1.19
N ASN A 60 36.59 -7.50 -0.80
CA ASN A 60 36.38 -8.82 -1.43
C ASN A 60 35.34 -8.85 -2.54
N GLY A 61 34.77 -7.69 -2.91
CA GLY A 61 33.78 -7.56 -3.97
C GLY A 61 32.33 -7.80 -3.56
N VAL A 62 32.06 -8.12 -2.29
CA VAL A 62 30.69 -8.16 -1.76
C VAL A 62 30.08 -6.77 -1.77
N VAL A 63 28.84 -6.64 -2.24
CA VAL A 63 28.12 -5.37 -2.34
C VAL A 63 26.95 -5.36 -1.36
N THR A 64 26.88 -4.37 -0.48
CA THR A 64 25.66 -4.09 0.28
C THR A 64 24.85 -3.02 -0.43
N ILE A 65 23.58 -3.31 -0.69
CA ILE A 65 22.62 -2.35 -1.27
C ILE A 65 21.54 -2.04 -0.24
N LEU A 66 21.32 -0.75 0.00
CA LEU A 66 20.33 -0.24 0.94
C LEU A 66 18.97 -0.07 0.23
N SER A 67 17.94 -0.75 0.72
CA SER A 67 16.57 -0.58 0.24
C SER A 67 15.91 0.57 0.98
N PRO A 68 15.50 1.67 0.30
CA PRO A 68 15.06 2.88 0.98
C PRO A 68 13.66 2.76 1.58
N ASN A 69 12.74 2.03 0.95
CA ASN A 69 11.34 2.05 1.32
C ASN A 69 10.98 1.01 2.40
N PRO A 70 9.98 1.32 3.27
CA PRO A 70 9.47 0.38 4.25
C PRO A 70 8.88 -0.90 3.63
N GLU A 71 9.07 -2.06 4.27
CA GLU A 71 8.68 -3.38 3.80
C GLU A 71 7.56 -3.98 4.68
N PHE A 72 6.39 -4.29 4.06
CA PHE A 72 5.26 -4.93 4.75
C PHE A 72 4.73 -6.21 4.06
N GLY A 73 5.57 -6.86 3.26
CA GLY A 73 5.24 -8.07 2.52
C GLY A 73 5.05 -7.86 1.01
N GLN A 74 5.22 -6.62 0.51
CA GLN A 74 5.14 -6.30 -0.91
C GLN A 74 6.43 -6.56 -1.68
N ASN A 75 7.48 -7.06 -1.03
CA ASN A 75 8.77 -7.44 -1.61
C ASN A 75 9.60 -6.27 -2.20
N VAL A 76 9.31 -5.03 -1.83
CA VAL A 76 10.07 -3.86 -2.30
C VAL A 76 11.52 -3.90 -1.83
N LYS A 77 11.78 -4.46 -0.64
CA LYS A 77 13.14 -4.65 -0.09
C LYS A 77 14.01 -5.57 -0.96
N THR A 78 13.40 -6.45 -1.77
CA THR A 78 14.11 -7.26 -2.76
C THR A 78 14.16 -6.55 -4.11
N ALA A 79 13.03 -6.01 -4.58
CA ALA A 79 12.90 -5.48 -5.92
C ALA A 79 13.71 -4.18 -6.16
N MET A 80 13.77 -3.26 -5.20
CA MET A 80 14.54 -2.02 -5.35
C MET A 80 16.05 -2.27 -5.48
N PRO A 81 16.68 -3.10 -4.65
CA PRO A 81 18.07 -3.48 -4.83
C PRO A 81 18.36 -4.19 -6.15
N MET A 82 17.41 -4.93 -6.73
CA MET A 82 17.60 -5.54 -8.06
C MET A 82 17.82 -4.47 -9.14
N ILE A 83 17.17 -3.32 -9.04
CA ILE A 83 17.34 -2.19 -9.98
C ILE A 83 18.74 -1.60 -9.87
N VAL A 84 19.23 -1.40 -8.65
CA VAL A 84 20.59 -0.89 -8.39
C VAL A 84 21.62 -1.89 -8.87
N ALA A 85 21.45 -3.18 -8.53
CA ALA A 85 22.37 -4.26 -8.90
C ALA A 85 22.45 -4.45 -10.42
N GLU A 86 21.31 -4.30 -11.14
CA GLU A 86 21.28 -4.33 -12.60
C GLU A 86 22.20 -3.29 -13.22
N GLU A 87 22.05 -2.03 -12.82
CA GLU A 87 22.83 -0.93 -13.36
C GLU A 87 24.29 -0.95 -12.89
N LEU A 88 24.53 -1.46 -11.68
CA LEU A 88 25.90 -1.68 -11.17
C LEU A 88 26.61 -2.80 -11.94
N ASP A 89 25.87 -3.70 -12.57
CA ASP A 89 26.38 -4.86 -13.29
C ASP A 89 27.15 -5.86 -12.38
N VAL A 90 26.55 -6.16 -11.22
CA VAL A 90 27.11 -7.08 -10.22
C VAL A 90 26.40 -8.44 -10.25
N ASP A 91 27.08 -9.53 -9.89
CA ASP A 91 26.39 -10.80 -9.66
C ASP A 91 25.49 -10.68 -8.42
N TRP A 92 24.20 -10.96 -8.59
CA TRP A 92 23.23 -10.94 -7.48
C TRP A 92 23.66 -11.79 -6.27
N LYS A 93 24.42 -12.84 -6.49
CA LYS A 93 24.96 -13.70 -5.42
C LYS A 93 25.96 -12.97 -4.51
N GLN A 94 26.54 -11.89 -4.98
CA GLN A 94 27.47 -11.04 -4.20
C GLN A 94 26.73 -9.89 -3.49
N VAL A 95 25.38 -9.82 -3.56
CA VAL A 95 24.61 -8.71 -3.03
C VAL A 95 24.01 -9.07 -1.67
N ILE A 96 24.31 -8.25 -0.67
CA ILE A 96 23.62 -8.20 0.63
C ILE A 96 22.63 -7.04 0.59
N VAL A 97 21.40 -7.28 1.06
CA VAL A 97 20.37 -6.24 1.12
C VAL A 97 20.08 -5.86 2.57
N GLU A 98 20.18 -4.58 2.87
CA GLU A 98 19.82 -4.00 4.16
C GLU A 98 18.68 -2.99 4.02
N GLN A 99 17.90 -2.76 5.08
CA GLN A 99 16.96 -1.66 5.14
C GLN A 99 17.74 -0.36 5.34
N ALA A 100 17.51 0.63 4.49
CA ALA A 100 18.10 1.96 4.69
C ALA A 100 17.58 2.58 6.00
N PRO A 101 18.40 3.34 6.72
CA PRO A 101 17.92 4.17 7.81
C PRO A 101 16.92 5.19 7.28
N PHE A 102 16.01 5.66 8.14
CA PHE A 102 15.15 6.77 7.78
C PHE A 102 15.99 8.06 7.72
N ASN A 103 16.02 8.69 6.56
CA ASN A 103 16.76 9.93 6.32
C ASN A 103 16.24 10.64 5.07
N THR A 104 15.48 11.72 5.25
CA THR A 104 14.86 12.50 4.18
C THR A 104 15.84 13.38 3.39
N ASP A 105 17.05 13.61 3.92
CA ASP A 105 18.12 14.31 3.19
C ASP A 105 18.81 13.40 2.15
N LEU A 106 18.90 12.10 2.44
CA LEU A 106 19.58 11.12 1.59
C LEU A 106 18.64 10.38 0.63
N TYR A 107 17.42 10.08 1.08
CA TYR A 107 16.48 9.27 0.34
C TYR A 107 15.22 10.08 0.03
N THR A 108 14.98 10.30 -1.24
CA THR A 108 13.72 10.90 -1.68
C THR A 108 12.59 9.90 -1.49
N ARG A 109 11.61 10.28 -0.69
CA ARG A 109 10.35 9.56 -0.53
C ARG A 109 10.45 8.14 0.03
N GLN A 110 10.89 8.04 1.27
CA GLN A 110 10.79 6.80 2.05
C GLN A 110 9.34 6.53 2.48
N PHE A 111 8.52 6.20 1.51
CA PHE A 111 7.08 5.97 1.65
C PHE A 111 6.64 4.73 0.87
N THR A 112 5.84 3.87 1.50
CA THR A 112 5.22 2.73 0.84
C THR A 112 3.70 2.85 0.86
N GLY A 113 3.13 3.22 -0.27
CA GLY A 113 1.70 3.40 -0.48
C GLY A 113 1.42 3.87 -1.91
N GLY A 114 0.15 3.76 -2.36
CA GLY A 114 -0.28 4.17 -3.70
C GLY A 114 0.44 3.43 -4.83
N SER A 115 1.04 2.27 -4.55
CA SER A 115 1.84 1.47 -5.49
C SER A 115 2.96 2.28 -6.17
N GLN A 116 3.54 3.24 -5.44
CA GLN A 116 4.48 4.22 -6.01
C GLN A 116 5.96 3.87 -5.81
N GLY A 117 6.30 2.93 -4.92
CA GLY A 117 7.70 2.68 -4.53
C GLY A 117 8.62 2.43 -5.72
N ILE A 118 8.34 1.41 -6.55
CA ILE A 118 9.13 1.11 -7.74
C ILE A 118 9.00 2.22 -8.77
N ARG A 119 7.77 2.65 -9.10
CA ARG A 119 7.51 3.66 -10.14
C ARG A 119 8.28 4.97 -9.90
N GLN A 120 8.28 5.48 -8.69
CA GLN A 120 8.96 6.73 -8.36
C GLN A 120 10.46 6.55 -8.07
N GLY A 121 10.84 5.37 -7.57
CA GLY A 121 12.25 5.01 -7.34
C GLY A 121 13.00 4.59 -8.61
N TRP A 122 12.30 4.24 -9.70
CA TRP A 122 12.87 3.63 -10.90
C TRP A 122 14.10 4.34 -11.42
N GLN A 123 13.96 5.60 -11.75
CA GLN A 123 15.05 6.39 -12.35
C GLN A 123 16.20 6.62 -11.34
N GLY A 124 15.86 6.97 -10.10
CA GLY A 124 16.86 7.23 -9.05
C GLY A 124 17.70 6.00 -8.69
N LEU A 125 17.06 4.84 -8.59
CA LEU A 125 17.76 3.57 -8.28
C LEU A 125 18.66 3.13 -9.44
N ARG A 126 18.20 3.29 -10.69
CA ARG A 126 19.03 3.05 -11.88
C ARG A 126 20.26 3.97 -11.88
N MET A 127 20.04 5.26 -11.63
CA MET A 127 21.15 6.22 -11.57
C MET A 127 22.15 5.89 -10.46
N ALA A 128 21.70 5.43 -9.28
CA ALA A 128 22.59 5.04 -8.20
C ALA A 128 23.54 3.89 -8.58
N GLY A 129 22.99 2.85 -9.25
CA GLY A 129 23.79 1.74 -9.76
C GLY A 129 24.74 2.15 -10.88
N ALA A 130 24.24 2.91 -11.87
CA ALA A 130 25.03 3.37 -13.02
C ALA A 130 26.15 4.32 -12.61
N THR A 131 25.90 5.22 -11.65
CA THR A 131 26.93 6.11 -11.09
C THR A 131 28.04 5.30 -10.43
N ALA A 132 27.71 4.30 -9.62
CA ALA A 132 28.69 3.45 -8.98
C ALA A 132 29.53 2.66 -10.00
N ARG A 133 28.88 2.10 -11.04
CA ARG A 133 29.55 1.43 -12.16
C ARG A 133 30.51 2.38 -12.87
N GLN A 134 30.10 3.62 -13.13
CA GLN A 134 30.95 4.62 -13.80
C GLN A 134 32.18 4.98 -12.94
N LEU A 135 32.02 5.20 -11.64
CA LEU A 135 33.12 5.47 -10.72
C LEU A 135 34.15 4.33 -10.69
N LEU A 136 33.69 3.07 -10.68
CA LEU A 136 34.55 1.89 -10.75
C LEU A 136 35.32 1.81 -12.09
N ARG A 137 34.66 2.12 -13.21
CA ARG A 137 35.30 2.18 -14.53
C ARG A 137 36.37 3.28 -14.59
N GLU A 138 36.09 4.45 -14.03
CA GLU A 138 37.05 5.56 -13.94
C GLU A 138 38.24 5.21 -13.07
N ALA A 139 38.02 4.57 -11.91
CA ALA A 139 39.12 4.09 -11.05
C ALA A 139 40.02 3.11 -11.78
N ALA A 140 39.45 2.14 -12.50
CA ALA A 140 40.21 1.19 -13.32
C ALA A 140 40.94 1.88 -14.48
N ALA A 141 40.28 2.85 -15.18
CA ALA A 141 40.91 3.62 -16.26
C ALA A 141 42.15 4.38 -15.78
N GLN A 142 42.09 5.03 -14.61
CA GLN A 142 43.21 5.71 -13.99
C GLN A 142 44.33 4.72 -13.61
N ALA A 143 43.99 3.60 -12.92
CA ALA A 143 44.93 2.59 -12.50
C ALA A 143 45.64 1.88 -13.68
N TRP A 144 44.94 1.74 -14.80
CA TRP A 144 45.49 1.05 -15.98
C TRP A 144 46.02 1.99 -17.06
N GLN A 145 45.86 3.30 -16.87
CA GLN A 145 46.24 4.35 -17.82
C GLN A 145 45.57 4.14 -19.21
N ALA A 146 44.27 3.84 -19.20
CA ALA A 146 43.48 3.54 -20.36
C ALA A 146 42.26 4.48 -20.46
N PRO A 147 41.69 4.71 -21.66
CA PRO A 147 40.43 5.45 -21.80
C PRO A 147 39.30 4.72 -21.08
N VAL A 148 38.42 5.46 -20.39
CA VAL A 148 37.30 4.87 -19.64
C VAL A 148 36.29 4.15 -20.56
N GLU A 149 36.20 4.57 -21.82
CA GLU A 149 35.35 3.97 -22.85
C GLU A 149 35.79 2.53 -23.19
N GLU A 150 37.05 2.18 -22.98
CA GLU A 150 37.59 0.85 -23.21
C GLU A 150 37.42 -0.09 -22.00
N ILE A 151 36.97 0.47 -20.85
CA ILE A 151 36.70 -0.32 -19.65
C ILE A 151 35.26 -0.80 -19.68
N THR A 152 35.09 -2.11 -19.69
CA THR A 152 33.79 -2.79 -19.61
C THR A 152 33.59 -3.49 -18.28
N THR A 153 32.35 -3.82 -17.96
CA THR A 153 31.99 -4.54 -16.73
C THR A 153 31.23 -5.81 -17.05
N ASP A 154 31.40 -6.84 -16.26
CA ASP A 154 30.57 -8.05 -16.28
C ASP A 154 30.59 -8.71 -14.90
N ALA A 155 29.40 -8.90 -14.29
CA ALA A 155 29.18 -9.62 -13.05
C ALA A 155 30.11 -9.22 -11.88
N GLY A 156 30.40 -7.91 -11.72
CA GLY A 156 31.24 -7.39 -10.64
C GLY A 156 32.75 -7.36 -10.94
N VAL A 157 33.11 -7.55 -12.21
CA VAL A 157 34.50 -7.52 -12.68
C VAL A 157 34.65 -6.46 -13.78
N LEU A 158 35.73 -5.70 -13.71
CA LEU A 158 36.16 -4.71 -14.69
C LEU A 158 37.14 -5.35 -15.68
N TYR A 159 37.05 -5.01 -16.95
CA TYR A 159 37.90 -5.54 -18.03
C TYR A 159 38.40 -4.43 -18.94
N HIS A 160 39.68 -4.54 -19.31
CA HIS A 160 40.27 -3.77 -20.41
C HIS A 160 40.77 -4.73 -21.47
N LYS A 161 39.96 -4.94 -22.52
CA LYS A 161 40.19 -5.96 -23.54
C LYS A 161 41.55 -5.82 -24.25
N ASN A 162 41.94 -4.56 -24.55
CA ASN A 162 43.17 -4.28 -25.34
C ASN A 162 44.46 -4.65 -24.59
N SER A 163 44.49 -4.55 -23.24
CA SER A 163 45.67 -4.93 -22.45
C SER A 163 45.53 -6.28 -21.76
N GLY A 164 44.33 -6.91 -21.82
CA GLY A 164 44.03 -8.15 -21.11
C GLY A 164 43.92 -8.01 -19.58
N LYS A 165 43.92 -6.76 -19.05
CA LYS A 165 43.77 -6.50 -17.61
C LYS A 165 42.33 -6.73 -17.15
N SER A 166 42.17 -7.23 -15.92
CA SER A 166 40.91 -7.33 -15.23
C SER A 166 41.10 -7.13 -13.73
N ALA A 167 40.04 -6.68 -13.03
CA ALA A 167 40.01 -6.54 -11.57
C ALA A 167 38.57 -6.69 -11.07
N GLY A 168 38.42 -7.29 -9.88
CA GLY A 168 37.12 -7.28 -9.18
C GLY A 168 36.76 -5.91 -8.67
N TYR A 169 35.47 -5.65 -8.44
CA TYR A 169 35.01 -4.36 -7.92
C TYR A 169 35.67 -4.00 -6.59
N GLY A 170 35.90 -5.00 -5.72
CA GLY A 170 36.56 -4.78 -4.43
C GLY A 170 37.97 -4.17 -4.55
N GLU A 171 38.72 -4.56 -5.58
CA GLU A 171 40.09 -4.04 -5.81
C GLU A 171 40.11 -2.55 -6.18
N MET A 172 39.02 -2.05 -6.80
CA MET A 172 38.88 -0.67 -7.27
C MET A 172 37.96 0.18 -6.36
N ALA A 173 37.31 -0.42 -5.37
CA ALA A 173 36.30 0.25 -4.55
C ALA A 173 36.83 1.44 -3.75
N SER A 174 38.03 1.29 -3.16
CA SER A 174 38.70 2.37 -2.41
C SER A 174 39.02 3.58 -3.31
N ALA A 175 39.58 3.34 -4.49
CA ALA A 175 39.83 4.40 -5.46
C ALA A 175 38.56 5.04 -5.98
N ALA A 176 37.55 4.23 -6.31
CA ALA A 176 36.24 4.71 -6.80
C ALA A 176 35.51 5.60 -5.78
N ALA A 177 35.54 5.26 -4.49
CA ALA A 177 34.96 6.05 -3.40
C ALA A 177 35.57 7.46 -3.26
N GLY A 178 36.81 7.64 -3.69
CA GLY A 178 37.51 8.94 -3.67
C GLY A 178 37.26 9.82 -4.90
N LEU A 179 36.59 9.33 -5.93
CA LEU A 179 36.35 10.07 -7.18
C LEU A 179 35.17 11.04 -7.07
N PRO A 180 35.18 12.15 -7.84
CA PRO A 180 34.04 13.03 -7.92
C PRO A 180 32.88 12.34 -8.66
N VAL A 181 31.65 12.65 -8.24
CA VAL A 181 30.43 12.13 -8.89
C VAL A 181 30.38 12.61 -10.35
N PRO A 182 30.20 11.69 -11.31
CA PRO A 182 30.10 12.08 -12.73
C PRO A 182 28.84 12.93 -12.98
N GLU A 183 28.95 13.89 -13.90
CA GLU A 183 27.82 14.76 -14.28
C GLU A 183 26.76 14.01 -15.08
N GLU A 184 27.16 13.04 -15.86
CA GLU A 184 26.30 12.21 -16.70
C GLU A 184 26.66 10.74 -16.56
N VAL A 185 25.68 9.86 -16.57
CA VAL A 185 25.87 8.42 -16.55
C VAL A 185 25.03 7.73 -17.62
N GLN A 186 25.56 6.62 -18.13
CA GLN A 186 24.88 5.82 -19.14
C GLN A 186 24.13 4.68 -18.48
N LEU A 187 22.79 4.65 -18.70
CA LEU A 187 21.94 3.54 -18.23
C LEU A 187 21.96 2.39 -19.26
N LYS A 188 21.76 1.17 -18.78
CA LYS A 188 21.57 -0.01 -19.61
C LYS A 188 20.28 0.12 -20.44
N ASP A 189 20.26 -0.46 -21.63
CA ASP A 189 19.01 -0.68 -22.38
C ASP A 189 18.24 -1.85 -21.74
N VAL A 190 16.90 -1.83 -21.85
CA VAL A 190 16.03 -2.88 -21.29
C VAL A 190 16.41 -4.28 -21.82
N LYS A 191 16.78 -4.38 -23.10
CA LYS A 191 17.23 -5.63 -23.74
C LYS A 191 18.51 -6.24 -23.13
N ASP A 192 19.30 -5.41 -22.41
CA ASP A 192 20.56 -5.82 -21.81
C ASP A 192 20.40 -6.17 -20.30
N PHE A 193 19.17 -6.19 -19.78
CA PHE A 193 18.89 -6.56 -18.41
C PHE A 193 19.14 -8.05 -18.16
N ARG A 194 19.78 -8.35 -17.01
CA ARG A 194 20.13 -9.71 -16.59
C ARG A 194 19.58 -10.08 -15.22
N ILE A 195 19.30 -9.08 -14.38
CA ILE A 195 18.77 -9.23 -13.02
C ILE A 195 17.29 -8.85 -13.00
N ILE A 196 16.93 -7.72 -13.58
CA ILE A 196 15.54 -7.30 -13.77
C ILE A 196 14.84 -8.28 -14.68
N GLY A 197 13.59 -8.64 -14.33
CA GLY A 197 12.82 -9.66 -15.08
C GLY A 197 13.12 -11.10 -14.69
N GLN A 198 14.10 -11.32 -13.79
CA GLN A 198 14.41 -12.64 -13.25
C GLN A 198 13.80 -12.83 -11.87
N SER A 199 13.21 -14.01 -11.63
CA SER A 199 12.63 -14.37 -10.34
C SER A 199 13.70 -14.47 -9.25
N ARG A 200 13.52 -13.70 -8.17
CA ARG A 200 14.38 -13.72 -6.99
C ARG A 200 13.56 -13.92 -5.74
N LYS A 201 14.03 -14.81 -4.86
CA LYS A 201 13.40 -15.04 -3.57
C LYS A 201 13.49 -13.79 -2.70
N ASN A 202 12.50 -13.60 -1.82
CA ASN A 202 12.51 -12.53 -0.83
C ASN A 202 13.78 -12.62 0.03
N VAL A 203 14.54 -11.51 0.13
CA VAL A 203 15.82 -11.47 0.86
C VAL A 203 15.70 -11.75 2.37
N ASP A 204 14.52 -11.56 2.94
CA ASP A 204 14.22 -11.92 4.33
C ASP A 204 13.45 -13.26 4.44
N GLY A 205 13.17 -13.94 3.32
CA GLY A 205 12.28 -15.10 3.29
C GLY A 205 12.66 -16.20 4.28
N LEU A 206 13.95 -16.59 4.31
CA LEU A 206 14.45 -17.58 5.25
C LEU A 206 14.31 -17.11 6.70
N LYS A 207 14.64 -15.84 6.98
CA LYS A 207 14.52 -15.26 8.32
C LYS A 207 13.08 -15.28 8.82
N ILE A 208 12.12 -15.00 7.94
CA ILE A 208 10.69 -15.01 8.26
C ILE A 208 10.23 -16.42 8.63
N VAL A 209 10.51 -17.42 7.79
CA VAL A 209 10.02 -18.79 8.00
C VAL A 209 10.74 -19.52 9.14
N THR A 210 11.90 -19.04 9.56
CA THR A 210 12.64 -19.55 10.74
C THR A 210 12.36 -18.77 12.02
N GLY A 211 11.44 -17.77 11.98
CA GLY A 211 11.01 -17.02 13.16
C GLY A 211 12.04 -16.05 13.72
N GLN A 212 12.94 -15.52 12.88
CA GLN A 212 13.87 -14.49 13.34
C GLN A 212 13.14 -13.17 13.65
N PRO A 213 13.58 -12.41 14.66
CA PRO A 213 12.91 -11.18 15.11
C PRO A 213 13.12 -10.05 14.08
N LEU A 214 12.13 -9.81 13.22
CA LEU A 214 12.18 -8.80 12.17
C LEU A 214 11.10 -7.72 12.32
N PHE A 215 10.03 -8.02 13.03
CA PHE A 215 8.84 -7.18 13.12
C PHE A 215 8.91 -6.25 14.32
N GLY A 216 8.11 -5.18 14.30
CA GLY A 216 8.06 -4.22 15.42
C GLY A 216 7.66 -4.91 16.73
N VAL A 217 6.74 -5.89 16.68
CA VAL A 217 6.34 -6.67 17.86
C VAL A 217 7.49 -7.47 18.48
N ASP A 218 8.50 -7.82 17.69
CA ASP A 218 9.67 -8.57 18.15
C ASP A 218 10.74 -7.68 18.82
N TYR A 219 10.70 -6.37 18.55
CA TYR A 219 11.73 -5.44 19.04
C TYR A 219 11.86 -5.51 20.57
N ARG A 220 13.08 -5.59 21.07
CA ARG A 220 13.41 -5.66 22.50
C ARG A 220 14.58 -4.74 22.83
N ARG A 221 14.54 -4.16 24.02
CA ARG A 221 15.61 -3.36 24.59
C ARG A 221 15.64 -3.56 26.10
N ASP A 222 16.83 -3.55 26.70
CA ASP A 222 16.99 -3.68 28.15
C ASP A 222 16.30 -2.52 28.87
N GLY A 223 15.62 -2.84 29.96
CA GLY A 223 14.86 -1.86 30.74
C GLY A 223 13.57 -1.36 30.09
N MET A 224 13.19 -1.90 28.94
CA MET A 224 11.98 -1.49 28.22
C MET A 224 10.72 -1.82 29.00
N LEU A 225 9.86 -0.82 29.20
CA LEU A 225 8.52 -0.97 29.73
C LEU A 225 7.51 -1.27 28.61
N ILE A 226 6.41 -1.91 28.97
CA ILE A 226 5.26 -2.10 28.09
C ILE A 226 4.20 -1.06 28.40
N ALA A 227 3.63 -0.46 27.37
CA ALA A 227 2.47 0.41 27.47
C ALA A 227 1.29 -0.12 26.68
N MET A 228 0.10 0.10 27.16
CA MET A 228 -1.16 -0.04 26.44
C MET A 228 -2.00 1.21 26.64
N ILE A 229 -2.97 1.41 25.77
CA ILE A 229 -3.92 2.53 25.87
C ILE A 229 -5.34 2.01 26.08
N SER A 230 -6.18 2.83 26.73
CA SER A 230 -7.63 2.72 26.68
C SER A 230 -8.19 3.92 25.94
N HIS A 231 -9.04 3.68 24.96
CA HIS A 231 -9.75 4.69 24.18
C HIS A 231 -11.26 4.59 24.41
N PRO A 232 -12.07 5.60 24.03
CA PRO A 232 -13.53 5.50 24.11
C PRO A 232 -14.07 4.25 23.42
N PRO A 233 -15.10 3.61 23.97
CA PRO A 233 -15.70 2.42 23.36
C PRO A 233 -16.51 2.72 22.09
N ALA A 234 -16.87 4.00 21.91
CA ALA A 234 -17.69 4.48 20.80
C ALA A 234 -17.11 5.75 20.17
N PHE A 235 -17.23 5.88 18.87
CA PHE A 235 -17.01 7.13 18.17
C PHE A 235 -18.06 8.15 18.61
N GLY A 236 -17.68 9.42 18.70
CA GLY A 236 -18.55 10.47 19.24
C GLY A 236 -18.40 10.69 20.75
N MET A 237 -17.50 9.94 21.41
CA MET A 237 -17.23 10.08 22.86
C MET A 237 -15.81 10.59 23.13
N LYS A 238 -15.64 11.25 24.27
CA LYS A 238 -14.38 11.72 24.85
C LYS A 238 -14.24 11.29 26.31
N LEU A 239 -13.03 11.42 26.86
CA LEU A 239 -12.75 11.12 28.26
C LEU A 239 -13.50 12.09 29.17
N LYS A 240 -14.16 11.57 30.22
CA LYS A 240 -14.76 12.35 31.31
C LYS A 240 -13.95 12.21 32.60
N SER A 241 -13.70 10.99 33.06
CA SER A 241 -12.93 10.71 34.27
C SER A 241 -12.31 9.33 34.28
N VAL A 242 -11.25 9.14 35.06
CA VAL A 242 -10.56 7.87 35.28
C VAL A 242 -10.47 7.57 36.77
N ASP A 243 -10.92 6.40 37.19
CA ASP A 243 -10.59 5.79 38.47
C ASP A 243 -9.60 4.66 38.25
N ASP A 244 -8.35 4.92 38.59
CA ASP A 244 -7.25 3.96 38.45
C ASP A 244 -6.87 3.27 39.78
N SER A 245 -7.59 3.51 40.85
CA SER A 245 -7.28 3.08 42.20
C SER A 245 -7.08 1.55 42.30
N ALA A 246 -7.89 0.77 41.59
CA ALA A 246 -7.76 -0.69 41.54
C ALA A 246 -6.56 -1.15 40.70
N ALA A 247 -6.24 -0.44 39.62
CA ALA A 247 -5.21 -0.84 38.65
C ALA A 247 -3.80 -0.37 39.06
N ARG A 248 -3.67 0.82 39.62
CA ARG A 248 -2.39 1.48 39.95
C ARG A 248 -1.50 0.66 40.88
N ASN A 249 -2.09 -0.06 41.82
CA ASN A 249 -1.38 -0.88 42.83
C ASN A 249 -1.20 -2.34 42.41
N MET A 250 -1.57 -2.70 41.18
CA MET A 250 -1.37 -4.07 40.70
C MET A 250 0.12 -4.37 40.46
N PRO A 251 0.56 -5.64 40.64
CA PRO A 251 1.94 -6.02 40.43
C PRO A 251 2.46 -5.60 39.06
N GLY A 252 3.69 -5.05 39.01
CA GLY A 252 4.37 -4.69 37.78
C GLY A 252 3.93 -3.36 37.14
N ILE A 253 2.87 -2.72 37.61
CA ILE A 253 2.42 -1.43 37.09
C ILE A 253 3.35 -0.32 37.58
N LYS A 254 3.75 0.56 36.66
CA LYS A 254 4.64 1.70 36.93
C LYS A 254 3.89 3.00 37.00
N ASP A 255 2.98 3.23 36.05
CA ASP A 255 2.18 4.46 36.04
C ASP A 255 0.90 4.30 35.21
N ILE A 256 -0.09 5.14 35.50
CA ILE A 256 -1.35 5.29 34.75
C ILE A 256 -1.63 6.78 34.65
N PHE A 257 -1.86 7.27 33.41
CA PHE A 257 -2.08 8.69 33.16
C PHE A 257 -2.82 8.94 31.86
N THR A 258 -3.36 10.12 31.70
CA THR A 258 -3.97 10.58 30.44
C THR A 258 -2.93 11.19 29.52
N ILE A 259 -3.06 10.93 28.24
CA ILE A 259 -2.28 11.55 27.17
C ILE A 259 -3.19 12.16 26.11
N LYS A 260 -2.69 13.20 25.42
CA LYS A 260 -3.21 13.68 24.13
C LYS A 260 -2.21 13.28 23.04
N THR A 261 -2.70 12.71 21.94
CA THR A 261 -1.83 12.39 20.79
C THR A 261 -1.25 13.66 20.19
N TYR A 262 -2.09 14.67 19.99
CA TYR A 262 -1.71 16.00 19.49
C TYR A 262 -2.13 17.09 20.48
N GLU A 263 -1.41 18.20 20.48
CA GLU A 263 -1.82 19.40 21.22
C GLU A 263 -3.00 20.10 20.51
N GLU A 264 -3.76 20.92 21.24
CA GLU A 264 -5.00 21.52 20.72
C GLU A 264 -4.77 22.47 19.53
N GLU A 265 -3.64 23.19 19.55
CA GLU A 265 -3.28 24.14 18.49
C GLU A 265 -2.59 23.48 17.29
N TYR A 266 -2.33 22.18 17.35
CA TYR A 266 -1.63 21.49 16.27
C TYR A 266 -2.50 21.32 15.01
N GLU A 267 -2.06 21.92 13.89
CA GLU A 267 -2.69 21.70 12.57
C GLU A 267 -2.28 20.34 12.03
N ARG A 268 -3.22 19.42 11.90
CA ARG A 268 -2.97 18.05 11.41
C ARG A 268 -2.51 18.03 9.96
N ASN A 269 -1.60 17.14 9.64
CA ASN A 269 -1.22 16.80 8.28
C ASN A 269 -2.08 15.64 7.73
N ALA A 270 -1.96 15.36 6.45
CA ALA A 270 -2.79 14.37 5.73
C ALA A 270 -2.77 12.94 6.33
N PHE A 271 -1.66 12.55 6.98
CA PHE A 271 -1.52 11.24 7.63
C PHE A 271 -1.59 11.30 9.16
N ASP A 272 -1.91 12.47 9.73
CA ASP A 272 -2.23 12.57 11.15
C ASP A 272 -3.69 12.21 11.37
N THR A 273 -3.98 11.41 12.38
CA THR A 273 -5.34 11.06 12.76
C THR A 273 -5.57 11.32 14.23
N ASN A 274 -6.67 11.99 14.54
CA ASN A 274 -7.08 12.33 15.89
C ASN A 274 -8.43 11.67 16.21
N THR A 275 -8.46 10.34 16.08
CA THR A 275 -9.68 9.55 16.32
C THR A 275 -10.25 9.77 17.70
N PHE A 276 -9.38 9.73 18.69
CA PHE A 276 -9.71 9.97 20.10
C PHE A 276 -8.69 10.95 20.68
N PRO A 277 -9.10 12.20 20.94
CA PRO A 277 -8.18 13.25 21.39
C PRO A 277 -7.46 12.93 22.70
N GLU A 278 -8.12 12.22 23.60
CA GLU A 278 -7.58 11.85 24.91
C GLU A 278 -7.67 10.35 25.13
N LEU A 279 -6.56 9.79 25.61
CA LEU A 279 -6.38 8.36 25.85
C LEU A 279 -5.85 8.14 27.27
N VAL A 280 -6.16 6.99 27.87
CA VAL A 280 -5.57 6.58 29.15
C VAL A 280 -4.45 5.60 28.86
N ALA A 281 -3.22 5.95 29.20
CA ALA A 281 -2.04 5.09 29.08
C ALA A 281 -1.79 4.34 30.39
N ILE A 282 -1.46 3.07 30.26
CA ILE A 282 -1.06 2.18 31.35
C ILE A 282 0.34 1.65 31.02
N VAL A 283 1.28 1.81 31.95
CA VAL A 283 2.69 1.42 31.77
C VAL A 283 3.11 0.45 32.85
N GLY A 284 3.79 -0.62 32.45
CA GLY A 284 4.25 -1.65 33.40
C GLY A 284 5.37 -2.51 32.84
N ASN A 285 5.77 -3.54 33.58
CA ASN A 285 6.93 -4.37 33.23
C ASN A 285 6.66 -5.39 32.12
N THR A 286 5.47 -5.98 32.10
CA THR A 286 5.12 -7.03 31.14
C THR A 286 3.78 -6.81 30.49
N THR A 287 3.61 -7.38 29.29
CA THR A 287 2.34 -7.34 28.54
C THR A 287 1.16 -7.86 29.36
N TRP A 288 1.37 -8.96 30.11
CA TRP A 288 0.34 -9.57 30.93
C TRP A 288 -0.12 -8.67 32.07
N GLU A 289 0.83 -8.06 32.81
CA GLU A 289 0.53 -7.16 33.92
C GLU A 289 -0.25 -5.93 33.44
N VAL A 290 0.23 -5.29 32.36
CA VAL A 290 -0.41 -4.10 31.78
C VAL A 290 -1.81 -4.43 31.25
N MET A 291 -2.00 -5.58 30.60
CA MET A 291 -3.29 -6.02 30.10
C MET A 291 -4.31 -6.27 31.25
N ASN A 292 -3.86 -6.84 32.37
CA ASN A 292 -4.73 -7.04 33.51
C ASN A 292 -5.08 -5.73 34.20
N ALA A 293 -4.13 -4.82 34.37
CA ALA A 293 -4.39 -3.49 34.91
C ALA A 293 -5.36 -2.69 34.02
N LYS A 294 -5.20 -2.77 32.69
CA LYS A 294 -6.14 -2.15 31.73
C LYS A 294 -7.58 -2.63 31.96
N LYS A 295 -7.80 -3.91 32.24
CA LYS A 295 -9.12 -4.46 32.54
C LYS A 295 -9.69 -4.01 33.88
N ALA A 296 -8.83 -3.63 34.83
CA ALA A 296 -9.22 -3.16 36.15
C ALA A 296 -9.54 -1.65 36.22
N LEU A 297 -9.21 -0.90 35.16
CA LEU A 297 -9.55 0.52 35.06
C LEU A 297 -11.07 0.73 35.01
N ARG A 298 -11.53 1.78 35.70
CA ARG A 298 -12.88 2.30 35.59
C ARG A 298 -12.81 3.66 34.93
N ILE A 299 -13.29 3.76 33.70
CA ILE A 299 -13.23 4.99 32.92
C ILE A 299 -14.65 5.41 32.58
N GLU A 300 -14.97 6.67 32.85
CA GLU A 300 -16.22 7.29 32.40
C GLU A 300 -15.95 8.07 31.11
N TRP A 301 -16.82 7.88 30.15
CA TRP A 301 -16.81 8.57 28.87
C TRP A 301 -18.07 9.40 28.71
N GLU A 302 -17.98 10.50 27.97
CA GLU A 302 -19.13 11.36 27.68
C GLU A 302 -19.15 11.74 26.19
N PRO A 303 -20.32 12.05 25.59
CA PRO A 303 -20.40 12.56 24.23
C PRO A 303 -19.68 13.90 24.08
N PHE A 304 -19.04 14.11 22.93
CA PHE A 304 -18.50 15.42 22.58
C PHE A 304 -19.48 16.25 21.72
N SER A 305 -19.33 17.58 21.70
CA SER A 305 -20.06 18.48 20.82
C SER A 305 -19.39 18.58 19.46
N ASP A 306 -20.13 19.00 18.42
CA ASP A 306 -19.54 19.32 17.11
C ASP A 306 -18.29 20.18 17.26
N TYR A 307 -17.26 19.86 16.51
CA TYR A 307 -16.07 20.69 16.42
C TYR A 307 -15.49 20.66 14.99
N THR A 308 -14.54 21.54 14.74
CA THR A 308 -13.88 21.67 13.45
C THR A 308 -12.39 21.58 13.65
N GLU A 309 -11.74 20.82 12.80
CA GLU A 309 -10.29 20.68 12.74
C GLU A 309 -9.74 21.26 11.45
N THR A 310 -8.52 21.79 11.52
CA THR A 310 -7.75 22.17 10.33
C THR A 310 -6.84 21.03 9.96
N VAL A 311 -6.96 20.59 8.70
CA VAL A 311 -6.11 19.54 8.12
C VAL A 311 -5.35 20.12 6.93
N ASN A 312 -4.04 20.04 6.97
CA ASN A 312 -3.17 20.40 5.86
C ASN A 312 -2.97 19.18 4.95
N SER A 313 -3.62 19.20 3.80
CA SER A 313 -3.58 18.10 2.82
C SER A 313 -2.93 18.55 1.51
N TRP A 314 -2.75 17.62 0.56
CA TRP A 314 -2.20 17.95 -0.77
C TRP A 314 -2.98 19.01 -1.55
N GLY A 315 -4.23 19.29 -1.19
CA GLY A 315 -5.04 20.37 -1.74
C GLY A 315 -4.96 21.69 -0.95
N GLY A 316 -4.06 21.78 0.03
CA GLY A 316 -3.93 22.91 0.95
C GLY A 316 -4.70 22.71 2.26
N LYS A 317 -4.82 23.80 3.04
CA LYS A 317 -5.53 23.76 4.32
C LYS A 317 -7.03 23.59 4.10
N GLN A 318 -7.61 22.62 4.79
CA GLN A 318 -9.05 22.32 4.74
C GLN A 318 -9.63 22.33 6.16
N SER A 319 -10.82 22.89 6.26
CA SER A 319 -11.62 22.87 7.49
C SER A 319 -12.53 21.65 7.45
N VAL A 320 -12.33 20.71 8.36
CA VAL A 320 -13.08 19.45 8.46
C VAL A 320 -13.98 19.48 9.67
N ARG A 321 -15.29 19.44 9.46
CA ARG A 321 -16.28 19.35 10.54
C ARG A 321 -16.37 17.91 11.04
N ILE A 322 -16.25 17.73 12.34
CA ILE A 322 -16.47 16.46 13.06
C ILE A 322 -17.81 16.57 13.79
N PRO A 323 -18.87 15.90 13.33
CA PRO A 323 -20.18 16.01 13.93
C PRO A 323 -20.24 15.26 15.27
N ALA A 324 -21.03 15.79 16.19
CA ALA A 324 -21.41 15.08 17.42
C ALA A 324 -22.37 13.92 17.11
N GLY A 325 -22.57 13.08 18.13
CA GLY A 325 -23.56 12.00 18.13
C GLY A 325 -22.96 10.62 17.99
N LEU A 326 -23.75 9.64 18.37
CA LEU A 326 -23.40 8.21 18.31
C LEU A 326 -24.00 7.61 17.03
N GLU A 327 -23.17 7.37 16.05
CA GLU A 327 -23.61 6.97 14.72
C GLU A 327 -24.00 5.48 14.65
N ASN A 328 -24.95 5.15 13.78
CA ASN A 328 -25.42 3.77 13.55
C ASN A 328 -25.36 3.41 12.08
N THR A 329 -25.06 2.16 11.75
CA THR A 329 -25.03 1.65 10.39
C THR A 329 -26.38 1.88 9.65
N SER A 330 -27.51 1.69 10.32
CA SER A 330 -28.84 1.97 9.73
C SER A 330 -29.03 3.45 9.38
N GLY A 331 -28.51 4.35 10.23
CA GLY A 331 -28.52 5.79 9.97
C GLY A 331 -27.61 6.16 8.79
N HIS A 332 -26.46 5.51 8.66
CA HIS A 332 -25.57 5.69 7.50
C HIS A 332 -26.27 5.30 6.19
N ILE A 333 -26.90 4.13 6.15
CA ILE A 333 -27.65 3.66 4.97
C ILE A 333 -28.74 4.66 4.59
N ALA A 334 -29.56 5.11 5.56
CA ALA A 334 -30.63 6.06 5.33
C ALA A 334 -30.11 7.41 4.79
N LYS A 335 -29.06 7.98 5.40
CA LYS A 335 -28.44 9.23 4.95
C LYS A 335 -27.82 9.13 3.56
N MET A 336 -27.14 8.02 3.25
CA MET A 336 -26.58 7.78 1.92
C MET A 336 -27.68 7.71 0.85
N ALA A 337 -28.79 7.01 1.12
CA ALA A 337 -29.93 6.94 0.22
C ALA A 337 -30.59 8.33 0.01
N GLU A 338 -30.73 9.13 1.07
CA GLU A 338 -31.22 10.51 0.99
C GLU A 338 -30.33 11.39 0.11
N MET A 339 -28.99 11.33 0.30
CA MET A 339 -28.04 12.12 -0.49
C MET A 339 -27.98 11.66 -1.95
N ALA A 340 -28.08 10.36 -2.19
CA ALA A 340 -28.12 9.82 -3.54
C ALA A 340 -29.35 10.30 -4.36
N ALA A 341 -30.45 10.62 -3.68
CA ALA A 341 -31.67 11.16 -4.33
C ALA A 341 -31.54 12.65 -4.71
N LYS A 342 -30.57 13.38 -4.15
CA LYS A 342 -30.34 14.81 -4.43
C LYS A 342 -29.34 14.98 -5.58
N PRO A 343 -29.34 16.14 -6.29
CA PRO A 343 -28.29 16.48 -7.25
C PRO A 343 -26.91 16.43 -6.57
N GLY A 344 -25.94 15.84 -7.26
CA GLY A 344 -24.53 15.81 -6.82
C GLY A 344 -23.72 16.99 -7.36
N ASN A 345 -22.49 17.13 -6.89
CA ASN A 345 -21.50 18.01 -7.50
C ASN A 345 -20.99 17.37 -8.79
N VAL A 346 -21.12 18.06 -9.93
CA VAL A 346 -20.71 17.54 -11.24
C VAL A 346 -19.18 17.58 -11.34
N LEU A 347 -18.56 16.41 -11.51
CA LEU A 347 -17.13 16.26 -11.75
C LEU A 347 -16.79 16.25 -13.23
N ARG A 348 -17.68 15.65 -14.06
CA ARG A 348 -17.49 15.56 -15.51
C ARG A 348 -18.83 15.45 -16.21
N LYS A 349 -18.96 16.15 -17.34
CA LYS A 349 -20.12 16.05 -18.23
C LYS A 349 -19.64 16.14 -19.67
N ASP A 350 -19.88 15.09 -20.46
CA ASP A 350 -19.64 15.07 -21.90
C ASP A 350 -21.01 14.94 -22.63
N GLY A 351 -21.18 15.63 -23.75
CA GLY A 351 -22.41 15.59 -24.54
C GLY A 351 -23.64 16.14 -23.82
N ASP A 352 -24.80 15.55 -24.11
CA ASP A 352 -26.09 15.84 -23.46
C ASP A 352 -26.69 14.55 -22.87
N PRO A 353 -26.26 14.14 -21.68
CA PRO A 353 -26.76 12.93 -21.04
C PRO A 353 -28.26 12.95 -20.81
N GLU A 354 -28.87 14.09 -20.46
CA GLU A 354 -30.29 14.19 -20.17
C GLU A 354 -31.16 13.90 -21.43
N ALA A 355 -30.79 14.50 -22.56
CA ALA A 355 -31.46 14.23 -23.83
C ALA A 355 -31.24 12.76 -24.25
N ALA A 356 -30.05 12.20 -24.07
CA ALA A 356 -29.77 10.81 -24.42
C ALA A 356 -30.56 9.82 -23.57
N PHE A 357 -30.68 10.03 -22.27
CA PHE A 357 -31.51 9.19 -21.38
C PHE A 357 -32.99 9.31 -21.72
N LYS A 358 -33.50 10.50 -22.10
CA LYS A 358 -34.88 10.71 -22.48
C LYS A 358 -35.27 9.99 -23.78
N ASN A 359 -34.34 9.91 -24.73
CA ASN A 359 -34.56 9.33 -26.06
C ASN A 359 -34.12 7.85 -26.15
N ALA A 360 -33.63 7.27 -25.07
CA ALA A 360 -33.19 5.89 -25.04
C ALA A 360 -34.29 4.88 -25.29
N ALA A 361 -33.97 3.80 -26.02
CA ALA A 361 -34.89 2.66 -26.16
C ALA A 361 -34.96 1.84 -24.86
N LYS A 362 -33.82 1.79 -24.11
CA LYS A 362 -33.74 1.07 -22.83
C LYS A 362 -32.85 1.83 -21.87
N VAL A 363 -33.27 1.97 -20.61
CA VAL A 363 -32.48 2.52 -19.53
C VAL A 363 -32.28 1.46 -18.45
N ILE A 364 -31.05 1.30 -18.00
CA ILE A 364 -30.67 0.42 -16.89
C ILE A 364 -30.17 1.32 -15.76
N GLU A 365 -30.69 1.14 -14.56
CA GLU A 365 -30.28 1.88 -13.37
C GLU A 365 -30.06 0.91 -12.22
N ARG A 366 -28.87 0.99 -11.56
CA ARG A 366 -28.51 0.14 -10.43
C ARG A 366 -27.73 0.92 -9.36
N THR A 367 -27.99 0.55 -8.13
CA THR A 367 -27.31 1.11 -6.96
C THR A 367 -26.46 0.06 -6.28
N TYR A 368 -25.22 0.41 -5.98
CA TYR A 368 -24.23 -0.43 -5.30
C TYR A 368 -23.85 0.20 -3.97
N THR A 369 -23.70 -0.65 -2.95
CA THR A 369 -23.28 -0.20 -1.61
C THR A 369 -22.14 -1.02 -1.05
N ALA A 370 -21.34 -0.41 -0.19
CA ALA A 370 -20.27 -1.09 0.56
C ALA A 370 -20.14 -0.53 1.98
N PRO A 371 -20.00 -1.40 3.01
CA PRO A 371 -19.83 -1.00 4.40
C PRO A 371 -18.43 -0.48 4.67
N PHE A 372 -18.19 0.06 5.87
CA PHE A 372 -16.83 0.26 6.38
C PHE A 372 -16.06 -1.07 6.46
N LEU A 373 -14.72 -1.04 6.31
CA LEU A 373 -13.85 -2.20 6.50
C LEU A 373 -12.69 -1.87 7.45
N ALA A 374 -12.35 -2.81 8.34
CA ALA A 374 -11.12 -2.77 9.12
C ALA A 374 -9.97 -3.42 8.34
N HIS A 375 -8.74 -2.95 8.54
CA HIS A 375 -7.55 -3.44 7.82
C HIS A 375 -7.12 -4.84 8.24
N ASN A 376 -7.29 -5.17 9.53
CA ASN A 376 -7.01 -6.51 10.09
C ASN A 376 -5.58 -7.00 9.86
N CYS A 377 -4.58 -6.10 9.95
CA CYS A 377 -3.17 -6.50 9.88
C CYS A 377 -2.88 -7.60 10.91
N MET A 378 -2.16 -8.66 10.52
CA MET A 378 -1.85 -9.77 11.44
C MET A 378 -1.03 -9.31 12.64
N GLU A 379 -0.07 -8.43 12.46
CA GLU A 379 0.63 -7.74 13.53
C GLU A 379 -0.23 -6.55 14.00
N PRO A 380 -0.72 -6.53 15.26
CA PRO A 380 -1.41 -5.36 15.82
C PRO A 380 -0.51 -4.13 15.85
N MET A 381 -1.11 -2.94 15.94
CA MET A 381 -0.33 -1.70 16.03
C MET A 381 0.59 -1.73 17.24
N ASN A 382 1.85 -1.37 17.02
CA ASN A 382 2.86 -1.30 18.06
C ASN A 382 3.96 -0.32 17.67
N PHE A 383 4.66 0.23 18.63
CA PHE A 383 5.84 1.08 18.38
C PHE A 383 6.72 1.15 19.63
N PHE A 384 8.03 1.15 19.42
CA PHE A 384 9.01 1.43 20.48
C PHE A 384 9.40 2.89 20.44
N ALA A 385 9.57 3.52 21.60
CA ALA A 385 10.13 4.85 21.75
C ALA A 385 11.00 4.94 23.01
N HIS A 386 12.09 5.67 22.90
CA HIS A 386 12.92 6.11 24.02
C HIS A 386 13.25 7.59 23.84
N VAL A 387 12.50 8.43 24.52
CA VAL A 387 12.62 9.88 24.44
C VAL A 387 13.30 10.39 25.72
N THR A 388 14.43 11.05 25.52
CA THR A 388 15.18 11.75 26.57
C THR A 388 15.14 13.26 26.32
N ALA A 389 15.77 14.07 27.16
CA ALA A 389 15.90 15.51 26.92
C ALA A 389 16.74 15.82 25.66
N ASP A 390 17.67 14.94 25.31
CA ASP A 390 18.67 15.19 24.26
C ASP A 390 18.29 14.57 22.91
N LYS A 391 17.58 13.45 22.90
CA LYS A 391 17.22 12.72 21.68
C LYS A 391 15.99 11.83 21.85
N ALA A 392 15.39 11.48 20.72
CA ALA A 392 14.35 10.47 20.60
C ALA A 392 14.83 9.32 19.70
N GLU A 393 14.79 8.09 20.20
CA GLU A 393 15.03 6.87 19.46
C GLU A 393 13.72 6.11 19.31
N LEU A 394 13.32 5.86 18.07
CA LEU A 394 12.06 5.20 17.75
C LEU A 394 12.31 3.97 16.87
N ALA A 395 11.54 2.92 17.08
CA ALA A 395 11.63 1.71 16.25
C ALA A 395 10.26 1.07 16.09
N GLY A 396 9.86 0.78 14.86
CA GLY A 396 8.58 0.12 14.65
C GLY A 396 8.10 0.07 13.21
N PRO A 397 6.90 -0.49 13.04
CA PRO A 397 6.30 -0.73 11.74
C PRO A 397 5.57 0.52 11.23
N LEU A 398 6.06 1.13 10.15
CA LEU A 398 5.59 2.41 9.63
C LEU A 398 5.68 2.46 8.11
N GLN A 399 4.56 2.84 7.42
CA GLN A 399 4.52 2.94 5.96
C GLN A 399 4.97 4.30 5.42
N ALA A 400 4.77 5.37 6.19
CA ALA A 400 4.90 6.75 5.73
C ALA A 400 5.75 7.61 6.67
N PRO A 401 7.00 7.22 6.99
CA PRO A 401 7.81 7.96 7.96
C PRO A 401 8.02 9.43 7.57
N GLU A 402 8.23 9.73 6.29
CA GLU A 402 8.49 11.09 5.82
C GLU A 402 7.38 12.10 6.12
N PHE A 403 6.12 11.64 6.20
CA PHE A 403 4.98 12.51 6.50
C PHE A 403 4.78 12.78 7.99
N ILE A 404 5.51 12.08 8.83
CA ILE A 404 5.26 12.02 10.27
C ILE A 404 6.42 12.62 11.07
N GLU A 405 7.56 12.76 10.45
CA GLU A 405 8.77 13.30 11.07
C GLU A 405 8.50 14.70 11.66
N GLN A 406 7.89 15.59 10.89
CA GLN A 406 7.54 16.92 11.34
C GLN A 406 6.49 16.92 12.47
N THR A 407 5.49 16.04 12.38
CA THR A 407 4.48 15.85 13.42
C THR A 407 5.13 15.47 14.75
N LEU A 408 6.05 14.51 14.70
CA LEU A 408 6.78 14.04 15.88
C LEU A 408 7.66 15.14 16.48
N SER A 409 8.40 15.86 15.63
CA SER A 409 9.23 17.00 16.03
C SER A 409 8.41 18.07 16.74
N ALA A 410 7.29 18.47 16.17
CA ALA A 410 6.38 19.45 16.76
C ALA A 410 5.82 18.97 18.11
N ARG A 411 5.40 17.70 18.17
CA ARG A 411 4.79 17.12 19.38
C ARG A 411 5.76 16.93 20.53
N LEU A 412 7.01 16.58 20.25
CA LEU A 412 8.06 16.41 21.26
C LEU A 412 8.79 17.71 21.63
N GLY A 413 8.63 18.78 20.84
CA GLY A 413 9.41 20.00 20.96
C GLY A 413 10.89 19.78 20.67
N MET A 414 11.22 18.86 19.76
CA MET A 414 12.58 18.41 19.48
C MET A 414 12.91 18.60 18.00
N PRO A 415 14.09 19.12 17.64
CA PRO A 415 14.48 19.25 16.24
C PRO A 415 14.73 17.88 15.58
N LEU A 416 14.52 17.81 14.26
CA LEU A 416 14.55 16.56 13.48
C LEU A 416 15.89 15.80 13.61
N GLU A 417 16.99 16.51 13.70
CA GLU A 417 18.36 15.93 13.81
C GLU A 417 18.57 15.13 15.11
N LYS A 418 17.67 15.26 16.07
CA LYS A 418 17.68 14.52 17.33
C LYS A 418 16.68 13.38 17.38
N ILE A 419 15.99 13.11 16.27
CA ILE A 419 14.95 12.08 16.17
C ILE A 419 15.45 10.98 15.21
N ASP A 420 15.75 9.81 15.77
CA ASP A 420 16.14 8.63 15.02
C ASP A 420 14.95 7.68 14.88
N ILE A 421 14.58 7.34 13.64
CA ILE A 421 13.50 6.41 13.34
C ILE A 421 14.09 5.16 12.66
N HIS A 422 13.95 4.01 13.32
CA HIS A 422 14.33 2.71 12.78
C HIS A 422 13.09 1.99 12.24
N MET A 423 13.06 1.76 10.93
CA MET A 423 11.96 1.07 10.26
C MET A 423 12.12 -0.44 10.40
N THR A 424 11.23 -1.09 11.14
CA THR A 424 11.16 -2.55 11.20
C THR A 424 10.35 -3.10 10.03
N ARG A 425 10.48 -4.41 9.74
CA ARG A 425 9.54 -5.10 8.88
C ARG A 425 8.14 -5.06 9.51
N MET A 426 7.10 -5.00 8.68
CA MET A 426 5.71 -4.92 9.13
C MET A 426 4.96 -6.22 8.84
N GLY A 427 4.15 -6.67 9.79
CA GLY A 427 3.21 -7.79 9.66
C GLY A 427 1.90 -7.40 8.99
N GLY A 428 2.00 -6.81 7.80
CA GLY A 428 0.91 -6.22 7.04
C GLY A 428 0.77 -4.71 7.25
N GLY A 429 0.16 -4.04 6.30
CA GLY A 429 -0.07 -2.59 6.35
C GLY A 429 -1.40 -2.20 5.74
N PHE A 430 -1.60 -2.48 4.45
CA PHE A 430 -2.82 -2.21 3.67
C PHE A 430 -3.30 -0.75 3.72
N GLY A 431 -2.45 0.18 4.20
CA GLY A 431 -2.78 1.59 4.45
C GLY A 431 -2.88 1.94 5.94
N ARG A 432 -3.13 0.97 6.84
CA ARG A 432 -3.30 1.20 8.29
C ARG A 432 -2.10 1.89 8.93
N ARG A 433 -0.87 1.50 8.51
CA ARG A 433 0.38 2.00 9.07
C ARG A 433 0.93 3.25 8.38
N ALA A 434 0.16 3.85 7.46
CA ALA A 434 0.47 5.17 6.93
C ALA A 434 0.20 6.29 7.94
N TYR A 435 -0.66 6.03 8.94
CA TYR A 435 -1.05 6.97 9.98
C TYR A 435 -0.19 6.78 11.23
N SER A 436 0.30 7.88 11.79
CA SER A 436 1.40 7.92 12.78
C SER A 436 1.00 7.91 14.24
N HIS A 437 -0.28 8.01 14.54
CA HIS A 437 -0.75 8.21 15.91
C HIS A 437 -0.07 7.26 16.92
N HIS A 438 0.05 5.97 16.60
CA HIS A 438 0.69 4.97 17.48
C HIS A 438 2.18 5.24 17.74
N MET A 439 2.90 5.82 16.79
CA MET A 439 4.29 6.25 16.98
C MET A 439 4.35 7.48 17.89
N VAL A 440 3.51 8.47 17.64
CA VAL A 440 3.43 9.70 18.44
C VAL A 440 3.01 9.37 19.88
N GLU A 441 2.02 8.50 20.07
CA GLU A 441 1.59 8.02 21.38
C GLU A 441 2.71 7.31 22.14
N ALA A 442 3.45 6.40 21.48
CA ALA A 442 4.60 5.74 22.10
C ALA A 442 5.66 6.75 22.56
N ALA A 443 5.96 7.75 21.71
CA ALA A 443 6.93 8.80 22.03
C ALA A 443 6.49 9.67 23.20
N VAL A 444 5.23 10.10 23.23
CA VAL A 444 4.63 10.89 24.32
C VAL A 444 4.64 10.10 25.64
N ILE A 445 4.28 8.82 25.61
CA ILE A 445 4.33 7.95 26.79
C ILE A 445 5.76 7.82 27.29
N SER A 446 6.73 7.53 26.40
CA SER A 446 8.14 7.42 26.76
C SER A 446 8.68 8.71 27.36
N GLN A 447 8.38 9.86 26.78
CA GLN A 447 8.78 11.18 27.30
C GLN A 447 8.23 11.39 28.73
N LYS A 448 6.96 11.02 28.96
CA LYS A 448 6.31 11.22 30.25
C LYS A 448 6.86 10.34 31.36
N VAL A 449 7.18 9.08 31.06
CA VAL A 449 7.76 8.15 32.06
C VAL A 449 9.30 8.20 32.11
N ASN A 450 9.93 8.94 31.21
CA ASN A 450 11.39 9.06 31.08
C ASN A 450 12.09 7.70 31.02
N ALA A 451 11.56 6.77 30.22
CA ALA A 451 12.07 5.40 30.08
C ALA A 451 11.79 4.87 28.66
N PRO A 452 12.56 3.87 28.21
CA PRO A 452 12.22 3.15 26.96
C PRO A 452 10.88 2.44 27.12
N VAL A 453 9.97 2.64 26.15
CA VAL A 453 8.60 2.11 26.18
C VAL A 453 8.28 1.42 24.86
N LYS A 454 7.59 0.30 24.90
CA LYS A 454 6.94 -0.32 23.77
C LYS A 454 5.42 -0.23 23.95
N LEU A 455 4.79 0.57 23.12
CA LEU A 455 3.33 0.62 23.01
C LEU A 455 2.83 -0.60 22.23
N LEU A 456 1.83 -1.28 22.76
CA LEU A 456 1.14 -2.41 22.13
C LEU A 456 -0.36 -2.17 22.15
N TYR A 457 -1.00 -2.28 20.98
CA TYR A 457 -2.46 -2.39 20.89
C TYR A 457 -2.85 -3.87 21.02
N THR A 458 -3.93 -4.16 21.72
CA THR A 458 -4.57 -5.48 21.60
C THR A 458 -5.24 -5.58 20.21
N ARG A 459 -5.71 -6.78 19.83
CA ARG A 459 -6.48 -6.91 18.60
C ARG A 459 -7.76 -6.09 18.63
N GLU A 460 -8.40 -6.06 19.79
CA GLU A 460 -9.61 -5.28 20.03
C GLU A 460 -9.32 -3.78 19.85
N ASP A 461 -8.23 -3.26 20.42
CA ASP A 461 -7.85 -1.86 20.24
C ASP A 461 -7.60 -1.54 18.77
N ASP A 462 -6.83 -2.39 18.06
CA ASP A 462 -6.49 -2.17 16.66
C ASP A 462 -7.72 -2.14 15.75
N MET A 463 -8.68 -3.02 16.00
CA MET A 463 -9.90 -3.11 15.19
C MET A 463 -10.97 -2.07 15.53
N THR A 464 -10.95 -1.50 16.76
CA THR A 464 -11.97 -0.53 17.21
C THR A 464 -11.46 0.91 17.26
N PHE A 465 -10.17 1.13 17.03
CA PHE A 465 -9.58 2.47 17.05
C PHE A 465 -9.99 3.34 15.84
N GLY A 466 -10.51 2.75 14.77
CA GLY A 466 -10.88 3.47 13.55
C GLY A 466 -9.88 3.32 12.40
N ILE A 467 -9.82 4.37 11.56
CA ILE A 467 -9.05 4.38 10.31
C ILE A 467 -9.59 3.30 9.35
N TYR A 468 -10.92 3.26 9.22
CA TYR A 468 -11.59 2.28 8.37
C TYR A 468 -11.56 2.68 6.89
N ARG A 469 -11.71 1.71 5.98
CA ARG A 469 -12.17 2.01 4.62
C ARG A 469 -13.56 2.65 4.71
N PRO A 470 -13.80 3.79 4.05
CA PRO A 470 -15.10 4.45 4.04
C PRO A 470 -16.26 3.54 3.61
N ALA A 471 -17.46 3.85 4.09
CA ALA A 471 -18.69 3.29 3.52
C ALA A 471 -19.04 4.05 2.25
N TYR A 472 -19.44 3.33 1.18
CA TYR A 472 -19.66 3.89 -0.13
C TYR A 472 -21.03 3.52 -0.72
N HIS A 473 -21.51 4.40 -1.61
CA HIS A 473 -22.74 4.24 -2.35
C HIS A 473 -22.51 4.78 -3.77
N ALA A 474 -22.94 4.05 -4.80
CA ALA A 474 -22.88 4.49 -6.19
C ALA A 474 -24.11 4.06 -6.96
N THR A 475 -24.75 5.00 -7.65
CA THR A 475 -25.82 4.74 -8.60
C THR A 475 -25.28 4.91 -10.01
N TYR A 476 -25.43 3.87 -10.82
CA TYR A 476 -25.07 3.84 -12.23
C TYR A 476 -26.31 3.84 -13.09
N ARG A 477 -26.27 4.54 -14.22
CA ARG A 477 -27.28 4.51 -15.27
C ARG A 477 -26.62 4.33 -16.62
N ALA A 478 -27.24 3.53 -17.47
CA ALA A 478 -26.83 3.32 -18.86
C ALA A 478 -28.04 3.43 -19.77
N ALA A 479 -27.90 4.11 -20.90
CA ALA A 479 -28.93 4.24 -21.93
C ALA A 479 -28.46 3.49 -23.18
N LEU A 480 -29.32 2.58 -23.69
CA LEU A 480 -29.16 1.88 -24.95
C LEU A 480 -30.14 2.43 -26.00
N ASP A 481 -29.67 2.56 -27.25
CA ASP A 481 -30.51 2.87 -28.38
C ASP A 481 -31.28 1.63 -28.89
N ALA A 482 -32.03 1.77 -30.00
CA ALA A 482 -32.81 0.67 -30.59
C ALA A 482 -31.94 -0.47 -31.15
N ASP A 483 -30.70 -0.18 -31.45
CA ASP A 483 -29.69 -1.15 -31.94
C ASP A 483 -28.84 -1.74 -30.81
N ASN A 484 -29.20 -1.47 -29.54
CA ASN A 484 -28.51 -1.86 -28.33
C ASN A 484 -27.08 -1.26 -28.15
N ASN A 485 -26.78 -0.11 -28.78
CA ASN A 485 -25.54 0.59 -28.53
C ASN A 485 -25.65 1.43 -27.25
N LEU A 486 -24.56 1.49 -26.49
CA LEU A 486 -24.47 2.36 -25.30
C LEU A 486 -24.30 3.83 -25.73
N ILE A 487 -25.35 4.63 -25.56
CA ILE A 487 -25.40 6.05 -25.99
C ILE A 487 -25.23 7.03 -24.83
N ALA A 488 -25.49 6.62 -23.59
CA ALA A 488 -25.21 7.43 -22.40
C ALA A 488 -24.83 6.57 -21.20
N TYR A 489 -23.97 7.14 -20.34
CA TYR A 489 -23.54 6.53 -19.10
C TYR A 489 -23.45 7.58 -17.99
N GLN A 490 -24.00 7.27 -16.83
CA GLN A 490 -23.93 8.14 -15.65
C GLN A 490 -23.49 7.36 -14.44
N VAL A 491 -22.62 7.96 -13.64
CA VAL A 491 -22.29 7.53 -12.29
C VAL A 491 -22.52 8.69 -11.31
N LYS A 492 -23.30 8.43 -10.27
CA LYS A 492 -23.44 9.33 -9.12
C LYS A 492 -23.06 8.57 -7.86
N ALA A 493 -21.97 8.98 -7.23
CA ALA A 493 -21.43 8.25 -6.11
C ALA A 493 -21.02 9.15 -4.95
N GLY A 494 -21.10 8.58 -3.76
CA GLY A 494 -20.68 9.26 -2.54
C GLY A 494 -20.39 8.28 -1.42
N GLY A 495 -20.14 8.81 -0.24
CA GLY A 495 -19.81 7.98 0.92
C GLY A 495 -19.69 8.75 2.21
N ILE A 496 -19.26 8.04 3.23
CA ILE A 496 -19.05 8.50 4.59
C ILE A 496 -17.59 8.24 4.94
N PRO A 497 -16.79 9.29 5.16
CA PRO A 497 -17.07 10.70 4.91
C PRO A 497 -16.57 11.23 3.57
N GLU A 498 -16.15 10.38 2.63
CA GLU A 498 -15.60 10.80 1.33
C GLU A 498 -16.26 10.09 0.13
N SER A 499 -16.24 10.76 -1.04
CA SER A 499 -16.67 10.17 -2.30
C SER A 499 -15.66 9.18 -2.89
N PRO A 500 -16.10 8.05 -3.48
CA PRO A 500 -15.21 7.15 -4.20
C PRO A 500 -14.77 7.67 -5.58
N LEU A 501 -15.38 8.75 -6.10
CA LEU A 501 -15.03 9.37 -7.39
C LEU A 501 -13.86 10.36 -7.31
N GLY A 502 -13.34 10.63 -6.13
CA GLY A 502 -12.18 11.49 -5.97
C GLY A 502 -10.91 10.96 -6.67
N ARG A 503 -9.88 11.82 -6.80
CA ARG A 503 -8.59 11.51 -7.42
C ARG A 503 -8.70 11.06 -8.89
N GLY A 504 -9.55 11.74 -9.68
CA GLY A 504 -9.65 11.50 -11.11
C GLY A 504 -10.43 10.25 -11.53
N ALA A 505 -11.11 9.54 -10.60
CA ALA A 505 -11.89 8.35 -10.96
C ALA A 505 -13.00 8.64 -11.99
N ALA A 506 -13.55 9.85 -12.01
CA ALA A 506 -14.52 10.30 -13.00
C ALA A 506 -13.99 10.35 -14.45
N ASN A 507 -12.67 10.34 -14.64
CA ASN A 507 -11.99 10.40 -15.94
C ASN A 507 -11.49 9.04 -16.43
N ARG A 508 -11.81 7.97 -15.70
CA ARG A 508 -11.43 6.61 -16.06
C ARG A 508 -12.50 5.98 -16.94
N PHE A 509 -12.15 4.88 -17.58
CA PHE A 509 -13.09 4.10 -18.37
C PHE A 509 -14.39 3.82 -17.58
N PRO A 510 -15.60 3.98 -18.20
CA PRO A 510 -15.87 4.16 -19.62
C PRO A 510 -15.93 5.63 -20.10
N ALA A 511 -15.53 6.62 -19.28
CA ALA A 511 -15.33 7.98 -19.75
C ALA A 511 -14.43 7.99 -21.01
N GLY A 512 -14.70 8.85 -21.96
CA GLY A 512 -13.99 8.86 -23.25
C GLY A 512 -14.48 7.85 -24.29
N ALA A 513 -15.24 6.83 -23.87
CA ALA A 513 -15.78 5.77 -24.74
C ALA A 513 -17.27 5.93 -25.06
N VAL A 514 -17.97 6.86 -24.41
CA VAL A 514 -19.42 7.07 -24.54
C VAL A 514 -19.70 8.53 -24.85
N ASP A 515 -20.60 8.82 -25.82
CA ASP A 515 -20.88 10.19 -26.28
C ASP A 515 -21.45 11.09 -25.17
N ASN A 516 -22.29 10.53 -24.32
CA ASN A 516 -22.96 11.28 -23.28
C ASN A 516 -22.60 10.66 -21.93
N TYR A 517 -21.70 11.34 -21.21
CA TYR A 517 -21.19 10.86 -19.92
C TYR A 517 -21.44 11.88 -18.82
N LEU A 518 -21.86 11.42 -17.63
CA LEU A 518 -22.06 12.26 -16.45
C LEU A 518 -21.49 11.58 -15.20
N ALA A 519 -20.62 12.29 -14.49
CA ALA A 519 -20.14 11.87 -13.18
C ALA A 519 -20.45 12.92 -12.11
N GLU A 520 -21.11 12.52 -11.04
CA GLU A 520 -21.51 13.38 -9.93
C GLU A 520 -21.09 12.77 -8.59
N GLU A 521 -20.71 13.62 -7.64
CA GLU A 521 -20.31 13.17 -6.32
C GLU A 521 -21.03 13.88 -5.18
N TRP A 522 -21.01 13.24 -4.00
CA TRP A 522 -21.44 13.79 -2.73
C TRP A 522 -20.69 13.14 -1.56
N ALA A 523 -20.67 13.76 -0.37
CA ALA A 523 -20.10 13.20 0.84
C ALA A 523 -20.90 13.59 2.08
N ILE A 524 -20.85 12.78 3.13
CA ILE A 524 -21.55 13.00 4.40
C ILE A 524 -20.49 13.04 5.51
N ALA A 525 -20.40 14.16 6.24
CA ALA A 525 -19.51 14.27 7.40
C ALA A 525 -19.84 13.22 8.47
N SER A 526 -18.81 12.68 9.11
CA SER A 526 -18.91 11.64 10.13
C SER A 526 -17.81 11.83 11.18
N ASN A 527 -18.05 11.35 12.39
CA ASN A 527 -17.02 11.25 13.43
C ASN A 527 -16.30 9.88 13.41
N ILE A 528 -16.69 8.97 12.55
CA ILE A 528 -15.96 7.71 12.32
C ILE A 528 -14.74 8.00 11.48
N THR A 529 -13.57 7.75 12.07
CA THR A 529 -12.29 8.02 11.40
C THR A 529 -12.01 7.00 10.30
N ILE A 530 -11.65 7.53 9.14
CA ILE A 530 -11.29 6.74 7.97
C ILE A 530 -9.82 6.89 7.61
N GLY A 531 -9.35 6.01 6.75
CA GLY A 531 -8.01 6.10 6.17
C GLY A 531 -7.84 5.30 4.88
N ALA A 532 -6.64 5.38 4.34
CA ALA A 532 -6.27 4.63 3.16
C ALA A 532 -6.40 3.12 3.43
N PHE A 533 -7.20 2.46 2.61
CA PHE A 533 -7.31 1.00 2.57
C PHE A 533 -6.91 0.56 1.16
N ARG A 534 -6.16 -0.53 0.99
CA ARG A 534 -5.61 -1.04 -0.26
C ARG A 534 -6.43 -0.62 -1.49
N ALA A 535 -5.82 0.08 -2.45
CA ALA A 535 -6.46 0.75 -3.59
C ALA A 535 -7.59 1.74 -3.17
N PRO A 536 -7.28 2.80 -2.38
CA PRO A 536 -8.30 3.69 -1.84
C PRO A 536 -9.29 4.17 -2.91
N ARG A 537 -10.59 4.16 -2.56
CA ARG A 537 -11.71 4.49 -3.46
C ARG A 537 -11.90 3.49 -4.59
N SER A 538 -10.84 3.13 -5.33
CA SER A 538 -10.89 2.12 -6.40
C SER A 538 -11.37 0.76 -5.90
N ASN A 539 -11.09 0.41 -4.65
CA ASN A 539 -11.52 -0.82 -3.99
C ASN A 539 -13.04 -1.01 -3.83
N PHE A 540 -13.82 0.00 -4.18
CA PHE A 540 -15.27 -0.08 -4.30
C PHE A 540 -15.73 0.22 -5.73
N ILE A 541 -15.32 1.41 -6.26
CA ILE A 541 -15.86 1.90 -7.53
C ILE A 541 -15.49 0.96 -8.69
N GLY A 542 -14.29 0.36 -8.68
CA GLY A 542 -13.86 -0.59 -9.71
C GLY A 542 -14.71 -1.85 -9.75
N GLY A 543 -15.08 -2.40 -8.61
CA GLY A 543 -15.95 -3.57 -8.52
C GLY A 543 -17.38 -3.27 -8.94
N ALA A 544 -17.96 -2.16 -8.47
CA ALA A 544 -19.32 -1.73 -8.78
C ALA A 544 -19.48 -1.41 -10.28
N GLU A 545 -18.56 -0.63 -10.86
CA GLU A 545 -18.52 -0.30 -12.28
C GLU A 545 -18.44 -1.56 -13.16
N GLN A 546 -17.55 -2.47 -12.82
CA GLN A 546 -17.33 -3.66 -13.64
C GLN A 546 -18.49 -4.67 -13.53
N SER A 547 -19.18 -4.72 -12.40
CA SER A 547 -20.44 -5.47 -12.28
C SER A 547 -21.56 -4.82 -13.10
N PHE A 548 -21.67 -3.49 -13.09
CA PHE A 548 -22.67 -2.78 -13.88
C PHE A 548 -22.42 -2.91 -15.39
N LEU A 549 -21.17 -2.77 -15.86
CA LEU A 549 -20.82 -2.95 -17.27
C LEU A 549 -21.10 -4.37 -17.78
N ASP A 550 -20.99 -5.39 -16.92
CA ASP A 550 -21.37 -6.77 -17.26
C ASP A 550 -22.89 -6.90 -17.49
N GLU A 551 -23.69 -6.23 -16.66
CA GLU A 551 -25.17 -6.18 -16.81
C GLU A 551 -25.56 -5.40 -18.08
N VAL A 552 -24.88 -4.31 -18.39
CA VAL A 552 -25.10 -3.53 -19.62
C VAL A 552 -24.74 -4.35 -20.85
N ALA A 553 -23.62 -5.09 -20.84
CA ALA A 553 -23.22 -5.97 -21.92
C ALA A 553 -24.28 -7.06 -22.20
N GLU A 554 -24.77 -7.71 -21.13
CA GLU A 554 -25.88 -8.68 -21.23
C GLU A 554 -27.16 -8.06 -21.82
N ALA A 555 -27.53 -6.86 -21.36
CA ALA A 555 -28.70 -6.13 -21.86
C ALA A 555 -28.55 -5.70 -23.34
N ALA A 556 -27.30 -5.50 -23.80
CA ALA A 556 -26.93 -5.25 -25.18
C ALA A 556 -26.82 -6.53 -26.03
N GLY A 557 -26.96 -7.72 -25.42
CA GLY A 557 -26.79 -9.01 -26.11
C GLY A 557 -25.36 -9.31 -26.52
N LYS A 558 -24.38 -8.74 -25.83
CA LYS A 558 -22.94 -8.88 -26.17
C LYS A 558 -22.18 -9.67 -25.10
N ASP A 559 -21.14 -10.37 -25.54
CA ASP A 559 -20.13 -10.92 -24.63
C ASP A 559 -19.49 -9.80 -23.79
N PRO A 560 -19.31 -9.95 -22.47
CA PRO A 560 -18.83 -8.88 -21.61
C PRO A 560 -17.37 -8.45 -21.92
N ILE A 561 -16.53 -9.32 -22.47
CA ILE A 561 -15.17 -8.94 -22.93
C ILE A 561 -15.28 -8.15 -24.24
N GLU A 562 -16.01 -8.66 -25.21
CA GLU A 562 -16.19 -7.98 -26.51
C GLU A 562 -16.84 -6.60 -26.33
N PHE A 563 -17.83 -6.49 -25.45
CA PHE A 563 -18.47 -5.21 -25.14
C PHE A 563 -17.44 -4.16 -24.65
N ARG A 564 -16.53 -4.56 -23.75
CA ARG A 564 -15.47 -3.66 -23.24
C ARG A 564 -14.44 -3.35 -24.32
N LEU A 565 -14.06 -4.32 -25.12
CA LEU A 565 -13.12 -4.10 -26.24
C LEU A 565 -13.67 -3.15 -27.30
N ASP A 566 -14.98 -3.24 -27.63
CA ASP A 566 -15.66 -2.30 -28.53
C ASP A 566 -15.58 -0.87 -28.00
N LEU A 567 -15.86 -0.65 -26.69
CA LEU A 567 -15.78 0.65 -26.05
C LEU A 567 -14.33 1.18 -26.01
N LEU A 568 -13.36 0.33 -25.71
CA LEU A 568 -11.92 0.70 -25.70
C LEU A 568 -11.42 1.06 -27.10
N LYS A 569 -11.84 0.30 -28.11
CA LYS A 569 -11.55 0.61 -29.52
C LYS A 569 -12.15 1.97 -29.94
N ARG A 570 -13.36 2.27 -29.46
CA ARG A 570 -13.95 3.58 -29.67
C ARG A 570 -13.15 4.68 -28.98
N ALA A 571 -12.80 4.51 -27.69
CA ALA A 571 -11.99 5.49 -26.95
C ALA A 571 -10.63 5.72 -27.61
N GLN A 572 -10.05 4.71 -28.26
CA GLN A 572 -8.78 4.83 -28.99
C GLN A 572 -8.93 5.62 -30.28
N ASN A 573 -9.98 5.36 -31.07
CA ASN A 573 -10.14 5.92 -32.40
C ASN A 573 -10.85 7.28 -32.41
N ASN A 574 -11.83 7.47 -31.53
CA ASN A 574 -12.66 8.67 -31.42
C ASN A 574 -12.94 8.98 -29.95
N PRO A 575 -11.95 9.41 -29.15
CA PRO A 575 -12.13 9.73 -27.75
C PRO A 575 -13.15 10.87 -27.57
N VAL A 576 -14.01 10.73 -26.57
CA VAL A 576 -14.99 11.76 -26.20
C VAL A 576 -14.47 12.53 -24.99
N GLY A 577 -14.67 13.87 -25.01
CA GLY A 577 -14.23 14.75 -23.92
C GLY A 577 -12.71 14.84 -23.81
N GLU A 578 -12.24 15.45 -22.73
CA GLU A 578 -10.84 15.69 -22.44
C GLU A 578 -10.41 14.96 -21.14
N ASN A 579 -9.10 14.85 -20.95
CA ASN A 579 -8.49 14.30 -19.73
C ASN A 579 -8.89 12.84 -19.40
N ASN A 580 -9.02 11.99 -20.42
CA ASN A 580 -9.22 10.54 -20.19
C ASN A 580 -7.96 9.96 -19.54
N ASP A 581 -8.11 9.45 -18.31
CA ASP A 581 -6.97 9.02 -17.46
C ASP A 581 -6.68 7.52 -17.63
N TYR A 582 -6.56 7.06 -18.89
CA TYR A 582 -6.17 5.68 -19.22
C TYR A 582 -5.72 5.56 -20.68
N ASP A 583 -4.92 4.53 -20.96
CA ASP A 583 -4.53 4.12 -22.30
C ASP A 583 -5.46 2.98 -22.77
N PRO A 584 -6.31 3.19 -23.79
CA PRO A 584 -7.23 2.16 -24.28
C PRO A 584 -6.55 0.89 -24.82
N ALA A 585 -5.37 1.02 -25.43
CA ALA A 585 -4.66 -0.12 -26.00
C ALA A 585 -4.09 -1.03 -24.91
N ARG A 586 -3.49 -0.46 -23.87
CA ARG A 586 -3.01 -1.20 -22.71
C ARG A 586 -4.16 -1.87 -21.95
N TYR A 587 -5.30 -1.18 -21.83
CA TYR A 587 -6.48 -1.73 -21.18
C TYR A 587 -7.06 -2.91 -22.00
N ALA A 588 -7.17 -2.78 -23.32
CA ALA A 588 -7.57 -3.87 -24.19
C ALA A 588 -6.61 -5.07 -24.10
N GLY A 589 -5.30 -4.81 -24.04
CA GLY A 589 -4.28 -5.85 -23.93
C GLY A 589 -4.44 -6.77 -22.74
N VAL A 590 -4.81 -6.25 -21.55
CA VAL A 590 -5.06 -7.12 -20.38
C VAL A 590 -6.35 -7.92 -20.52
N LEU A 591 -7.39 -7.39 -21.16
CA LEU A 591 -8.62 -8.13 -21.43
C LEU A 591 -8.38 -9.27 -22.42
N GLU A 592 -7.63 -9.02 -23.49
CA GLU A 592 -7.26 -10.04 -24.49
C GLU A 592 -6.39 -11.13 -23.87
N LEU A 593 -5.38 -10.76 -23.06
CA LEU A 593 -4.54 -11.72 -22.36
C LEU A 593 -5.36 -12.57 -21.38
N ALA A 594 -6.26 -11.95 -20.60
CA ALA A 594 -7.13 -12.68 -19.69
C ALA A 594 -8.07 -13.63 -20.43
N ARG A 595 -8.64 -13.21 -21.58
CA ARG A 595 -9.46 -14.04 -22.47
C ARG A 595 -8.71 -15.27 -22.94
N GLU A 596 -7.49 -15.08 -23.45
CA GLU A 596 -6.63 -16.17 -23.94
C GLU A 596 -6.27 -17.15 -22.83
N LYS A 597 -5.71 -16.65 -21.73
CA LYS A 597 -5.15 -17.48 -20.66
C LYS A 597 -6.19 -18.19 -19.80
N SER A 598 -7.40 -17.61 -19.68
CA SER A 598 -8.51 -18.27 -18.98
C SER A 598 -9.22 -19.31 -19.83
N GLY A 599 -9.06 -19.29 -21.16
CA GLY A 599 -9.88 -20.06 -22.09
C GLY A 599 -11.34 -19.56 -22.10
N TRP A 600 -11.54 -18.24 -22.02
CA TRP A 600 -12.87 -17.63 -22.10
C TRP A 600 -13.62 -18.07 -23.37
N GLY A 601 -14.91 -18.37 -23.23
CA GLY A 601 -15.73 -18.91 -24.33
C GLY A 601 -15.69 -20.44 -24.46
N GLN A 602 -14.77 -21.14 -23.78
CA GLN A 602 -14.77 -22.61 -23.71
C GLN A 602 -15.67 -23.05 -22.54
N GLU A 603 -16.78 -23.68 -22.87
CA GLU A 603 -17.69 -24.20 -21.85
C GLU A 603 -17.04 -25.34 -21.05
N GLN A 604 -17.16 -25.28 -19.75
CA GLN A 604 -16.75 -26.35 -18.83
C GLN A 604 -17.93 -26.71 -17.92
N PRO A 605 -18.26 -27.99 -17.78
CA PRO A 605 -19.39 -28.40 -16.93
C PRO A 605 -19.26 -27.86 -15.49
N ASN A 606 -20.32 -27.25 -14.98
CA ASN A 606 -20.43 -26.69 -13.64
C ASN A 606 -19.48 -25.55 -13.31
N ILE A 607 -18.76 -24.98 -14.28
CA ILE A 607 -17.93 -23.79 -14.10
C ILE A 607 -18.71 -22.55 -14.54
N HIS A 608 -18.82 -21.57 -13.65
CA HIS A 608 -19.45 -20.29 -13.90
C HIS A 608 -18.41 -19.19 -13.88
N ARG A 609 -18.27 -18.47 -15.00
CA ARG A 609 -17.20 -17.48 -15.17
C ARG A 609 -17.68 -16.07 -14.99
N GLY A 610 -16.91 -15.28 -14.24
CA GLY A 610 -17.07 -13.84 -14.13
C GLY A 610 -15.79 -13.12 -14.55
N VAL A 611 -15.93 -12.05 -15.34
CA VAL A 611 -14.83 -11.20 -15.78
C VAL A 611 -14.99 -9.79 -15.24
N ALA A 612 -13.87 -9.17 -14.90
CA ALA A 612 -13.79 -7.74 -14.60
C ALA A 612 -12.39 -7.23 -14.93
N ALA A 613 -12.28 -5.97 -15.34
CA ALA A 613 -11.00 -5.33 -15.58
C ALA A 613 -11.03 -3.89 -15.08
N TYR A 614 -9.92 -3.38 -14.57
CA TYR A 614 -9.88 -2.02 -14.03
C TYR A 614 -8.49 -1.39 -14.17
N PHE A 615 -8.51 -0.05 -14.27
CA PHE A 615 -7.31 0.79 -14.29
C PHE A 615 -7.19 1.58 -13.00
N CYS A 616 -6.07 1.42 -12.31
CA CYS A 616 -5.68 2.31 -11.22
C CYS A 616 -4.17 2.26 -10.98
N HIS A 617 -3.62 3.31 -10.36
CA HIS A 617 -2.19 3.41 -10.07
C HIS A 617 -1.28 3.20 -11.30
N ASN A 618 -1.73 3.68 -12.47
CA ASN A 618 -1.08 3.60 -13.77
C ASN A 618 -0.89 2.18 -14.32
N SER A 619 -1.65 1.21 -13.80
CA SER A 619 -1.62 -0.19 -14.24
C SER A 619 -3.01 -0.70 -14.59
N TYR A 620 -3.05 -1.70 -15.43
CA TYR A 620 -4.26 -2.33 -15.94
C TYR A 620 -4.30 -3.77 -15.46
N VAL A 621 -5.47 -4.21 -14.98
CA VAL A 621 -5.65 -5.59 -14.51
C VAL A 621 -6.99 -6.13 -14.97
N ALA A 622 -6.99 -7.36 -15.49
CA ALA A 622 -8.20 -8.12 -15.78
C ALA A 622 -8.18 -9.45 -15.03
N HIS A 623 -9.32 -9.79 -14.43
CA HIS A 623 -9.55 -11.10 -13.80
C HIS A 623 -10.65 -11.87 -14.51
N VAL A 624 -10.43 -13.18 -14.67
CA VAL A 624 -11.46 -14.18 -14.97
C VAL A 624 -11.48 -15.17 -13.81
N LEU A 625 -12.63 -15.34 -13.19
CA LEU A 625 -12.83 -16.29 -12.10
C LEU A 625 -13.68 -17.46 -12.54
N ASP A 626 -13.23 -18.67 -12.26
CA ASP A 626 -13.96 -19.92 -12.39
C ASP A 626 -14.59 -20.26 -11.03
N LEU A 627 -15.92 -20.23 -10.94
CA LEU A 627 -16.69 -20.46 -9.73
C LEU A 627 -17.58 -21.69 -9.86
N THR A 628 -17.66 -22.49 -8.80
CA THR A 628 -18.59 -23.62 -8.63
C THR A 628 -19.41 -23.46 -7.35
N ILE A 629 -20.47 -24.24 -7.20
CA ILE A 629 -21.23 -24.37 -5.95
C ILE A 629 -21.00 -25.73 -5.35
N GLU A 630 -20.46 -25.77 -4.16
CA GLU A 630 -20.25 -26.99 -3.38
C GLU A 630 -21.07 -26.91 -2.08
N LYS A 631 -22.06 -27.80 -1.92
CA LYS A 631 -22.96 -27.84 -0.74
C LYS A 631 -23.58 -26.46 -0.42
N GLY A 632 -24.06 -25.75 -1.46
CA GLY A 632 -24.67 -24.42 -1.34
C GLY A 632 -23.71 -23.27 -1.06
N LYS A 633 -22.39 -23.51 -1.08
CA LYS A 633 -21.36 -22.48 -0.91
C LYS A 633 -20.61 -22.22 -2.21
N PRO A 634 -20.32 -20.95 -2.55
CA PRO A 634 -19.48 -20.65 -3.68
C PRO A 634 -18.03 -21.10 -3.40
N ARG A 635 -17.42 -21.67 -4.44
CA ARG A 635 -16.02 -22.08 -4.47
C ARG A 635 -15.35 -21.49 -5.68
N ILE A 636 -14.25 -20.81 -5.49
CA ILE A 636 -13.41 -20.32 -6.59
C ILE A 636 -12.40 -21.41 -6.91
N GLU A 637 -12.60 -22.04 -8.08
CA GLU A 637 -11.73 -23.11 -8.56
C GLU A 637 -10.41 -22.53 -9.08
N ARG A 638 -10.52 -21.44 -9.84
CA ARG A 638 -9.38 -20.79 -10.47
C ARG A 638 -9.60 -19.27 -10.56
N ALA A 639 -8.53 -18.52 -10.39
CA ALA A 639 -8.45 -17.10 -10.69
C ALA A 639 -7.35 -16.87 -11.74
N CYS A 640 -7.73 -16.45 -12.94
CA CYS A 640 -6.80 -16.04 -13.99
C CYS A 640 -6.66 -14.52 -13.95
N CYS A 641 -5.46 -14.02 -13.78
CA CYS A 641 -5.14 -12.59 -13.65
C CYS A 641 -4.18 -12.17 -14.76
N ALA A 642 -4.56 -11.18 -15.56
CA ALA A 642 -3.71 -10.53 -16.53
C ALA A 642 -3.37 -9.11 -16.09
N ILE A 643 -2.10 -8.73 -16.16
CA ILE A 643 -1.59 -7.46 -15.61
C ILE A 643 -0.68 -6.78 -16.62
N ASP A 644 -0.89 -5.48 -16.84
CA ASP A 644 0.07 -4.58 -17.45
C ASP A 644 0.54 -3.55 -16.41
N CYS A 645 1.74 -3.77 -15.90
CA CYS A 645 2.42 -2.87 -14.97
C CYS A 645 3.76 -2.36 -15.50
N GLY A 646 3.95 -2.38 -16.83
CA GLY A 646 5.24 -2.09 -17.45
C GLY A 646 6.27 -3.18 -17.18
N ILE A 647 7.55 -2.82 -17.17
CA ILE A 647 8.65 -3.75 -16.87
C ILE A 647 8.46 -4.39 -15.49
N VAL A 648 8.42 -5.71 -15.44
CA VAL A 648 8.30 -6.49 -14.20
C VAL A 648 9.68 -6.72 -13.61
N ILE A 649 9.96 -6.12 -12.45
CA ILE A 649 11.30 -6.19 -11.83
C ILE A 649 11.60 -7.60 -11.32
N ASN A 650 10.67 -8.17 -10.53
CA ASN A 650 10.78 -9.50 -9.96
C ASN A 650 9.46 -10.26 -10.19
N PRO A 651 9.40 -11.17 -11.17
CA PRO A 651 8.17 -11.87 -11.51
C PRO A 651 7.52 -12.64 -10.36
N ASP A 652 8.30 -13.36 -9.53
CA ASP A 652 7.77 -14.10 -8.38
C ASP A 652 7.14 -13.14 -7.34
N ALA A 653 7.81 -12.04 -7.07
CA ALA A 653 7.30 -11.03 -6.13
C ALA A 653 6.03 -10.36 -6.66
N ALA A 654 5.98 -10.05 -7.96
CA ALA A 654 4.82 -9.45 -8.60
C ALA A 654 3.62 -10.41 -8.63
N ALA A 655 3.84 -11.68 -8.94
CA ALA A 655 2.82 -12.73 -8.90
C ALA A 655 2.26 -12.88 -7.47
N ASN A 656 3.12 -12.98 -6.47
CA ASN A 656 2.73 -13.07 -5.06
C ASN A 656 1.86 -11.87 -4.61
N MET A 657 2.17 -10.67 -5.10
CA MET A 657 1.36 -9.47 -4.83
C MET A 657 -0.05 -9.58 -5.43
N ALA A 658 -0.17 -10.10 -6.65
CA ALA A 658 -1.46 -10.34 -7.30
C ALA A 658 -2.26 -11.44 -6.58
N GLU A 659 -1.64 -12.55 -6.23
CA GLU A 659 -2.24 -13.63 -5.45
C GLU A 659 -2.81 -13.14 -4.12
N GLY A 660 -2.01 -12.36 -3.37
CA GLY A 660 -2.46 -11.73 -2.14
C GLY A 660 -3.64 -10.77 -2.34
N ALA A 661 -3.66 -10.01 -3.44
CA ALA A 661 -4.77 -9.12 -3.78
C ALA A 661 -6.06 -9.87 -4.11
N ILE A 662 -5.94 -10.97 -4.84
CA ILE A 662 -7.07 -11.81 -5.23
C ILE A 662 -7.71 -12.46 -3.99
N VAL A 663 -6.91 -13.09 -3.14
CA VAL A 663 -7.42 -13.74 -1.91
C VAL A 663 -8.05 -12.72 -0.96
N ASP A 664 -7.39 -11.58 -0.73
CA ASP A 664 -7.90 -10.48 0.10
C ASP A 664 -9.20 -9.90 -0.48
N GLY A 665 -9.24 -9.64 -1.80
CA GLY A 665 -10.41 -9.13 -2.50
C GLY A 665 -11.62 -10.07 -2.42
N ILE A 666 -11.42 -11.37 -2.62
CA ILE A 666 -12.47 -12.38 -2.47
C ILE A 666 -12.99 -12.39 -1.03
N GLY A 667 -12.09 -12.35 -0.04
CA GLY A 667 -12.46 -12.33 1.37
C GLY A 667 -13.30 -11.12 1.73
N ASN A 668 -12.92 -9.93 1.27
CA ASN A 668 -13.68 -8.70 1.51
C ASN A 668 -15.01 -8.69 0.72
N ALA A 669 -15.03 -9.18 -0.52
CA ALA A 669 -16.24 -9.27 -1.33
C ALA A 669 -17.29 -10.18 -0.68
N PHE A 670 -16.88 -11.29 -0.09
CA PHE A 670 -17.81 -12.25 0.53
C PHE A 670 -18.21 -11.88 1.96
N PHE A 671 -17.30 -11.34 2.79
CA PHE A 671 -17.50 -11.32 4.24
C PHE A 671 -17.21 -9.96 4.90
N GLY A 672 -16.40 -9.10 4.26
CA GLY A 672 -15.88 -7.89 4.90
C GLY A 672 -16.95 -6.87 5.23
N ALA A 673 -17.17 -6.61 6.52
CA ALA A 673 -18.05 -5.53 6.98
C ALA A 673 -17.71 -5.12 8.41
N MET A 674 -17.59 -3.81 8.65
CA MET A 674 -17.60 -3.19 9.97
C MET A 674 -18.90 -2.43 10.13
N THR A 675 -19.67 -2.76 11.16
CA THR A 675 -20.95 -2.15 11.50
C THR A 675 -20.89 -1.43 12.83
N PHE A 676 -21.80 -0.49 13.04
CA PHE A 676 -21.83 0.37 14.24
C PHE A 676 -23.22 0.39 14.86
N LYS A 677 -23.24 0.35 16.19
CA LYS A 677 -24.41 0.57 17.01
C LYS A 677 -24.08 1.59 18.09
N GLU A 678 -24.79 2.73 18.08
CA GLU A 678 -24.54 3.82 19.03
C GLU A 678 -23.05 4.23 19.10
N GLY A 679 -22.40 4.38 17.93
CA GLY A 679 -21.00 4.71 17.81
C GLY A 679 -20.02 3.56 18.07
N VAL A 680 -20.49 2.44 18.65
CA VAL A 680 -19.64 1.28 18.99
C VAL A 680 -19.42 0.41 17.76
N PRO A 681 -18.17 0.10 17.37
CA PRO A 681 -17.88 -0.93 16.37
C PRO A 681 -18.36 -2.31 16.87
N GLU A 682 -19.24 -2.97 16.12
CA GLU A 682 -19.85 -4.25 16.56
C GLU A 682 -18.90 -5.44 16.40
N LYS A 683 -17.79 -5.26 15.68
CA LYS A 683 -16.79 -6.30 15.43
C LYS A 683 -15.42 -5.83 15.91
N ASN A 684 -14.77 -6.64 16.72
CA ASN A 684 -13.55 -6.24 17.42
C ASN A 684 -12.42 -7.29 17.40
N ASN A 685 -12.68 -8.51 16.91
CA ASN A 685 -11.68 -9.54 16.81
C ASN A 685 -12.07 -10.59 15.75
N PHE A 686 -11.18 -11.52 15.39
CA PHE A 686 -11.38 -12.54 14.36
C PHE A 686 -12.44 -13.60 14.69
N ASN A 687 -12.97 -13.62 15.90
CA ASN A 687 -14.13 -14.45 16.25
C ASN A 687 -15.45 -13.87 15.74
N ASN A 688 -15.55 -12.55 15.56
CA ASN A 688 -16.75 -11.86 15.09
C ASN A 688 -16.53 -11.04 13.81
N TYR A 689 -15.30 -10.71 13.41
CA TYR A 689 -14.97 -10.18 12.07
C TYR A 689 -14.56 -11.33 11.16
N ARG A 690 -15.42 -11.67 10.23
CA ARG A 690 -15.20 -12.82 9.32
C ARG A 690 -14.15 -12.48 8.27
N MET A 691 -13.08 -13.27 8.24
CA MET A 691 -12.04 -13.27 7.21
C MET A 691 -12.16 -14.54 6.35
N ILE A 692 -11.67 -14.50 5.11
CA ILE A 692 -11.52 -15.68 4.27
C ILE A 692 -10.63 -16.73 4.97
N ARG A 693 -10.99 -18.01 4.84
CA ARG A 693 -10.21 -19.12 5.37
C ARG A 693 -9.45 -19.80 4.23
N ILE A 694 -8.34 -20.48 4.56
CA ILE A 694 -7.49 -21.14 3.57
C ILE A 694 -8.26 -22.09 2.64
N GLY A 695 -9.26 -22.80 3.17
CA GLY A 695 -10.11 -23.68 2.36
C GLY A 695 -11.16 -22.96 1.49
N GLU A 696 -11.24 -21.63 1.53
CA GLU A 696 -12.16 -20.79 0.74
C GLU A 696 -11.40 -19.97 -0.32
N ALA A 697 -10.07 -19.91 -0.20
CA ALA A 697 -9.22 -19.31 -1.21
C ALA A 697 -9.32 -20.08 -2.55
N PRO A 698 -9.01 -19.45 -3.69
CA PRO A 698 -8.94 -20.12 -4.96
C PRO A 698 -8.02 -21.35 -4.90
N LYS A 699 -8.40 -22.45 -5.56
CA LYS A 699 -7.55 -23.65 -5.63
C LYS A 699 -6.34 -23.43 -6.52
N ALA A 700 -6.46 -22.55 -7.51
CA ALA A 700 -5.36 -22.13 -8.38
C ALA A 700 -5.47 -20.63 -8.68
N ILE A 701 -4.34 -19.96 -8.73
CA ILE A 701 -4.22 -18.57 -9.17
C ILE A 701 -3.12 -18.51 -10.22
N ASP A 702 -3.47 -18.09 -11.43
CA ASP A 702 -2.55 -17.94 -12.54
C ASP A 702 -2.37 -16.44 -12.83
N VAL A 703 -1.14 -15.96 -12.75
CA VAL A 703 -0.80 -14.55 -13.00
C VAL A 703 0.01 -14.44 -14.28
N HIS A 704 -0.45 -13.60 -15.20
CA HIS A 704 0.16 -13.34 -16.50
C HIS A 704 0.45 -11.85 -16.66
N PHE A 705 1.64 -11.53 -17.14
CA PHE A 705 2.07 -10.16 -17.39
C PHE A 705 2.12 -9.84 -18.88
N VAL A 706 1.57 -8.70 -19.26
CA VAL A 706 1.78 -8.13 -20.59
C VAL A 706 3.25 -7.72 -20.72
N GLN A 707 3.93 -8.22 -21.72
CA GLN A 707 5.34 -7.91 -21.97
C GLN A 707 5.45 -6.60 -22.76
N ASN A 708 6.15 -5.62 -22.21
CA ASN A 708 6.47 -4.34 -22.86
C ASN A 708 7.70 -3.70 -22.21
N ASP A 709 8.20 -2.61 -22.81
CA ASP A 709 9.36 -1.85 -22.34
C ASP A 709 8.98 -0.52 -21.66
N ILE A 710 7.73 -0.40 -21.20
CA ILE A 710 7.24 0.78 -20.49
C ILE A 710 7.84 0.77 -19.07
N ASP A 711 8.28 1.93 -18.60
CA ASP A 711 8.77 2.09 -17.24
C ASP A 711 7.78 1.48 -16.22
N PRO A 712 8.27 0.86 -15.13
CA PRO A 712 7.41 0.19 -14.15
C PRO A 712 6.32 1.10 -13.60
N THR A 713 5.10 0.57 -13.49
CA THR A 713 3.95 1.25 -12.89
C THR A 713 3.52 0.56 -11.59
N GLY A 714 2.29 0.78 -11.12
CA GLY A 714 1.83 0.22 -9.85
C GLY A 714 1.61 -1.29 -9.90
N MET A 715 1.92 -2.03 -8.83
CA MET A 715 1.69 -3.49 -8.76
C MET A 715 0.94 -3.93 -7.51
N GLY A 716 1.16 -3.29 -6.36
CA GLY A 716 0.64 -3.74 -5.07
C GLY A 716 -0.87 -3.64 -4.89
N GLU A 717 -1.50 -2.66 -5.52
CA GLU A 717 -2.91 -2.32 -5.35
C GLU A 717 -3.78 -2.65 -6.57
N PRO A 718 -3.33 -2.47 -7.84
CA PRO A 718 -4.18 -2.63 -9.01
C PRO A 718 -4.92 -3.97 -9.15
N PRO A 719 -4.40 -5.13 -8.71
CA PRO A 719 -5.12 -6.39 -8.82
C PRO A 719 -6.32 -6.51 -7.87
N PHE A 720 -6.45 -5.61 -6.88
CA PHE A 720 -7.50 -5.70 -5.85
C PHE A 720 -8.90 -5.23 -6.31
N PRO A 721 -9.08 -4.04 -6.95
CA PRO A 721 -10.41 -3.53 -7.30
C PRO A 721 -11.24 -4.41 -8.24
N PRO A 722 -10.71 -4.96 -9.34
CA PRO A 722 -11.54 -5.71 -10.28
C PRO A 722 -12.03 -7.06 -9.73
N ILE A 723 -11.41 -7.58 -8.65
CA ILE A 723 -11.81 -8.88 -8.09
C ILE A 723 -13.26 -8.86 -7.59
N PHE A 724 -13.73 -7.74 -7.03
CA PHE A 724 -15.11 -7.60 -6.54
C PHE A 724 -16.13 -7.75 -7.69
N GLY A 725 -15.85 -7.12 -8.83
CA GLY A 725 -16.69 -7.25 -10.03
C GLY A 725 -16.66 -8.67 -10.60
N ALA A 726 -15.50 -9.29 -10.69
CA ALA A 726 -15.37 -10.66 -11.20
C ALA A 726 -16.11 -11.67 -10.31
N VAL A 727 -16.05 -11.53 -8.98
CA VAL A 727 -16.83 -12.33 -8.02
C VAL A 727 -18.32 -12.13 -8.20
N ALA A 728 -18.81 -10.87 -8.28
CA ALA A 728 -20.22 -10.56 -8.44
C ALA A 728 -20.78 -11.14 -9.77
N ASN A 729 -20.00 -11.02 -10.86
CA ASN A 729 -20.39 -11.52 -12.16
C ASN A 729 -20.39 -13.06 -12.22
N ALA A 730 -19.44 -13.74 -11.57
CA ALA A 730 -19.44 -15.20 -11.46
C ALA A 730 -20.62 -15.71 -10.60
N LEU A 731 -20.94 -15.03 -9.49
CA LEU A 731 -22.10 -15.34 -8.65
C LEU A 731 -23.42 -15.21 -9.45
N TYR A 732 -23.54 -14.17 -10.26
CA TYR A 732 -24.69 -14.00 -11.13
C TYR A 732 -24.87 -15.18 -12.10
N LYS A 733 -23.81 -15.62 -12.75
CA LYS A 733 -23.88 -16.74 -13.71
C LYS A 733 -24.35 -18.05 -13.07
N VAL A 734 -24.16 -18.25 -11.78
CA VAL A 734 -24.61 -19.44 -11.07
C VAL A 734 -25.98 -19.28 -10.43
N THR A 735 -26.34 -18.06 -9.98
CA THR A 735 -27.57 -17.84 -9.20
C THR A 735 -28.72 -17.23 -10.00
N GLY A 736 -28.41 -16.62 -11.15
CA GLY A 736 -29.34 -15.79 -11.92
C GLY A 736 -29.71 -14.46 -11.21
N ARG A 737 -29.06 -14.13 -10.08
CA ARG A 737 -29.33 -12.92 -9.30
C ARG A 737 -28.08 -12.05 -9.22
N ARG A 738 -28.21 -10.77 -9.57
CA ARG A 738 -27.14 -9.78 -9.43
C ARG A 738 -26.96 -9.39 -7.95
N SER A 739 -25.71 -9.21 -7.52
CA SER A 739 -25.34 -8.77 -6.17
C SER A 739 -24.88 -7.31 -6.23
N TYR A 740 -25.58 -6.43 -5.54
CA TYR A 740 -25.32 -4.99 -5.54
C TYR A 740 -24.73 -4.49 -4.22
N ASP A 741 -25.00 -5.21 -3.13
CA ASP A 741 -24.57 -4.83 -1.79
C ASP A 741 -23.43 -5.72 -1.31
N GLN A 742 -22.32 -5.12 -0.90
CA GLN A 742 -21.23 -5.81 -0.23
C GLN A 742 -21.52 -5.88 1.27
N PRO A 743 -21.10 -6.98 1.94
CA PRO A 743 -20.53 -8.21 1.41
C PRO A 743 -21.60 -9.13 0.78
N PHE A 744 -21.23 -9.84 -0.29
CA PHE A 744 -22.18 -10.62 -1.09
C PHE A 744 -22.79 -11.83 -0.36
N LEU A 745 -22.08 -12.39 0.62
CA LEU A 745 -22.56 -13.52 1.44
C LEU A 745 -22.89 -13.09 2.88
N GLY A 746 -22.18 -12.12 3.43
CA GLY A 746 -22.32 -11.69 4.81
C GLY A 746 -22.18 -12.86 5.79
N ASP A 747 -22.99 -12.88 6.85
CA ASP A 747 -22.95 -13.92 7.88
C ASP A 747 -23.61 -15.24 7.45
N LYS A 748 -24.40 -15.23 6.37
CA LYS A 748 -25.16 -16.41 5.91
C LYS A 748 -24.27 -17.53 5.35
N GLN A 749 -23.09 -17.19 4.80
CA GLN A 749 -22.10 -18.12 4.25
C GLN A 749 -22.60 -19.08 3.15
N VAL A 750 -23.86 -19.05 2.80
CA VAL A 750 -24.49 -19.85 1.74
C VAL A 750 -25.33 -18.95 0.86
N LEU A 751 -25.43 -19.32 -0.41
CA LEU A 751 -26.32 -18.67 -1.35
C LEU A 751 -27.78 -19.01 -0.95
N GLY A 752 -28.55 -17.99 -0.63
CA GLY A 752 -29.97 -18.12 -0.23
C GLY A 752 -30.92 -18.21 -1.43
#